data_a20e21912f0f33720a67dde59be77ed3
#
_entry.id   a20e21912f0f33720a67dde59be77ed3
#
_cell.length_a   1.000
_cell.length_b   1.000
_cell.length_c   1.000
_cell.angle_alpha   90.00
_cell.angle_beta   90.00
_cell.angle_gamma   90.00
#
_symmetry.space_group_name_H-M   'P 1'
#
loop_
_entity.id
_entity.type
_entity.pdbx_description
1 polymer ?
#
loop_
_entity_poly.entity_id
_entity_poly.type
_entity_poly.pdbx_seq_one_letter_code
_entity_poly.pdbx_strand_id
1 'polypeptide(L)'
;MTKGYTFTPNIEKKENNKYFKEDLELMTLYKLREICRKEKIINGIINPLDKEELIRLILRYRGGYEGLLIKTENKEGKEKLEKLIKNADNKQFLENNLLNYNSKIVVYRGLSTYFYDEITLKYNELFINTNALVVSENKICGIFNVVQKGNNKDKLYLIKSKEIECFESETKNYKILFMERTASEKIYKIYNMNLSENLQLKFYSMPLLSFEVKEPLKINMPLAIDFGTVNTTIGLYLDENYFENRECHLNKNCVNYVTFYDIQNNYKEMPILPTVIAIDSLQDENIKYLFGYEAERLSNASYIDESFCIFYDIKRWVSDYEKEEEVYDKNGKRSFIKRKDMLKAYFEYLLEESKNYFKIEIEEIHMSSPVKQKFLFNKLFNEIFEEKILPPEESIDEGMAVLYSIISEMISQDKYEDLKEYKALIIDCGGGTTDICSCNFIIEDRKVSYKIDIKTSYENGDTDFGGNNLTYKIMQILKICIVNSLDSNICMNFKDILNTFDLDIFRYVDKNGVNNFYDILEKEYEKAEKFLPTKFKNFEYLSKEEYYKARHNFYYLYTVAERLKRLFYNKLGTLKVLVSCNDNEILDENTEILILEKWKLSKNTNNGLEVIKEIPNITFNIFEIETILKADIYNIISKFMRSILSKNS
;
A
#
# COMPACT_ATOMS: atom_id res chain seq x y z
N MET A 1 40.05 21.03 -8.81
CA MET A 1 39.35 21.09 -10.11
C MET A 1 38.46 19.86 -10.21
N THR A 2 37.24 19.96 -9.75
CA THR A 2 36.23 18.90 -9.84
C THR A 2 35.55 19.02 -11.19
N LYS A 3 35.72 18.00 -12.03
CA LYS A 3 34.98 17.91 -13.31
C LYS A 3 33.52 17.56 -13.04
N GLY A 4 32.64 18.52 -13.15
CA GLY A 4 31.21 18.31 -13.20
C GLY A 4 30.84 17.68 -14.55
N TYR A 5 30.18 16.53 -14.52
CA TYR A 5 29.58 15.93 -15.69
C TYR A 5 28.12 16.38 -15.78
N THR A 6 27.84 17.26 -16.74
CA THR A 6 26.46 17.55 -17.16
C THR A 6 26.03 16.48 -18.17
N PHE A 7 25.00 15.71 -17.84
CA PHE A 7 24.38 14.76 -18.74
C PHE A 7 23.23 15.43 -19.49
N THR A 8 23.38 15.62 -20.78
CA THR A 8 22.25 15.77 -21.72
C THR A 8 21.83 14.37 -22.18
N PRO A 9 20.58 13.95 -21.98
CA PRO A 9 20.12 12.67 -22.47
C PRO A 9 19.89 12.75 -23.96
N ASN A 10 20.73 12.09 -24.77
CA ASN A 10 20.40 11.74 -26.13
C ASN A 10 19.30 10.67 -26.07
N ILE A 11 18.07 11.08 -26.32
CA ILE A 11 16.92 10.16 -26.41
C ILE A 11 16.94 9.56 -27.82
N GLU A 12 17.83 8.62 -28.06
CA GLU A 12 17.55 7.61 -29.07
C GLU A 12 16.52 6.65 -28.48
N LYS A 13 15.39 6.47 -29.18
CA LYS A 13 14.37 5.45 -28.89
C LYS A 13 15.02 4.06 -28.97
N LYS A 14 15.73 3.64 -27.92
CA LYS A 14 16.11 2.24 -27.75
C LYS A 14 14.89 1.47 -27.30
N GLU A 15 14.64 0.34 -27.95
CA GLU A 15 13.70 -0.66 -27.47
C GLU A 15 13.97 -0.93 -25.99
N ASN A 16 13.00 -0.62 -25.13
CA ASN A 16 13.11 -0.87 -23.70
C ASN A 16 13.05 -2.39 -23.49
N ASN A 17 14.20 -3.03 -23.36
CA ASN A 17 14.25 -4.42 -22.94
C ASN A 17 13.62 -4.53 -21.55
N LYS A 18 12.59 -5.37 -21.45
CA LYS A 18 11.94 -5.67 -20.18
C LYS A 18 12.53 -6.95 -19.63
N TYR A 19 12.88 -6.90 -18.34
CA TYR A 19 13.42 -8.05 -17.62
C TYR A 19 12.37 -8.60 -16.67
N PHE A 20 12.31 -9.91 -16.53
CA PHE A 20 11.41 -10.60 -15.62
C PHE A 20 12.18 -11.22 -14.47
N LYS A 21 11.55 -11.37 -13.30
CA LYS A 21 12.21 -11.82 -12.08
C LYS A 21 12.87 -13.19 -12.25
N GLU A 22 12.15 -14.12 -12.85
CA GLU A 22 12.59 -15.51 -13.08
C GLU A 22 13.85 -15.54 -13.95
N ASP A 23 13.89 -14.74 -15.03
CA ASP A 23 15.06 -14.65 -15.91
C ASP A 23 16.26 -14.07 -15.20
N LEU A 24 16.05 -13.06 -14.35
CA LEU A 24 17.12 -12.42 -13.58
C LEU A 24 17.66 -13.34 -12.47
N GLU A 25 16.82 -14.15 -11.84
CA GLU A 25 17.21 -15.12 -10.82
C GLU A 25 18.15 -16.21 -11.39
N LEU A 26 17.98 -16.56 -12.66
CA LEU A 26 18.85 -17.51 -13.35
C LEU A 26 20.21 -16.89 -13.78
N MET A 27 20.34 -15.56 -13.75
CA MET A 27 21.54 -14.89 -14.18
C MET A 27 22.61 -14.86 -13.10
N THR A 28 23.88 -14.83 -13.55
CA THR A 28 25.01 -14.63 -12.65
C THR A 28 25.09 -13.17 -12.20
N LEU A 29 25.70 -12.93 -11.03
CA LEU A 29 25.95 -11.58 -10.48
C LEU A 29 26.66 -10.67 -11.50
N TYR A 30 27.58 -11.22 -12.27
CA TYR A 30 28.30 -10.51 -13.34
C TYR A 30 27.34 -9.99 -14.42
N LYS A 31 26.42 -10.85 -14.87
CA LYS A 31 25.45 -10.51 -15.92
C LYS A 31 24.41 -9.48 -15.46
N LEU A 32 24.01 -9.55 -14.20
CA LEU A 32 23.14 -8.54 -13.60
C LEU A 32 23.83 -7.16 -13.52
N ARG A 33 25.10 -7.14 -13.15
CA ARG A 33 25.91 -5.91 -13.16
C ARG A 33 26.11 -5.34 -14.57
N GLU A 34 26.29 -6.21 -15.57
CA GLU A 34 26.35 -5.82 -16.97
C GLU A 34 25.04 -5.17 -17.45
N ILE A 35 23.89 -5.75 -17.09
CA ILE A 35 22.57 -5.17 -17.36
C ILE A 35 22.45 -3.78 -16.73
N CYS A 36 22.78 -3.64 -15.46
CA CYS A 36 22.71 -2.35 -14.78
C CYS A 36 23.57 -1.28 -15.46
N ARG A 37 24.76 -1.63 -15.97
CA ARG A 37 25.63 -0.71 -16.72
C ARG A 37 25.05 -0.39 -18.10
N LYS A 38 24.63 -1.41 -18.85
CA LYS A 38 24.09 -1.29 -20.20
C LYS A 38 22.82 -0.45 -20.23
N GLU A 39 21.93 -0.68 -19.26
CA GLU A 39 20.66 0.03 -19.12
C GLU A 39 20.82 1.37 -18.37
N LYS A 40 22.04 1.73 -17.96
CA LYS A 40 22.35 2.95 -17.19
C LYS A 40 21.49 3.09 -15.91
N ILE A 41 21.19 1.95 -15.27
CA ILE A 41 20.39 1.90 -14.05
C ILE A 41 21.20 2.43 -12.87
N ILE A 42 22.52 2.20 -12.84
CA ILE A 42 23.42 2.64 -11.80
C ILE A 42 24.56 3.46 -12.42
N ASN A 43 24.74 4.66 -11.90
CA ASN A 43 25.89 5.52 -12.22
C ASN A 43 26.88 5.44 -11.07
N GLY A 44 27.91 4.59 -11.18
CA GLY A 44 28.95 4.46 -10.16
C GLY A 44 29.49 3.04 -9.97
N ILE A 45 30.11 2.79 -8.82
CA ILE A 45 30.73 1.50 -8.50
C ILE A 45 29.67 0.54 -7.99
N ILE A 46 29.37 -0.51 -8.75
CA ILE A 46 28.30 -1.51 -8.47
C ILE A 46 28.77 -2.61 -7.50
N ASN A 47 30.00 -2.54 -7.01
CA ASN A 47 30.64 -3.66 -6.29
C ASN A 47 30.02 -4.07 -4.94
N PRO A 48 29.37 -3.20 -4.15
CA PRO A 48 28.81 -3.63 -2.87
C PRO A 48 27.42 -4.28 -2.97
N LEU A 49 26.74 -4.23 -4.14
CA LEU A 49 25.40 -4.77 -4.27
C LEU A 49 25.38 -6.28 -4.43
N ASP A 50 24.53 -6.95 -3.66
CA ASP A 50 24.29 -8.38 -3.78
C ASP A 50 23.36 -8.71 -4.97
N LYS A 51 23.13 -10.01 -5.19
CA LYS A 51 22.35 -10.49 -6.32
C LYS A 51 20.88 -10.02 -6.24
N GLU A 52 20.29 -10.06 -5.06
CA GLU A 52 18.88 -9.68 -4.87
C GLU A 52 18.67 -8.17 -5.03
N GLU A 53 19.60 -7.37 -4.54
CA GLU A 53 19.57 -5.92 -4.71
C GLU A 53 19.66 -5.52 -6.19
N LEU A 54 20.52 -6.18 -6.96
CA LEU A 54 20.61 -5.95 -8.40
C LEU A 54 19.34 -6.37 -9.14
N ILE A 55 18.77 -7.52 -8.79
CA ILE A 55 17.49 -7.97 -9.37
C ILE A 55 16.39 -6.95 -9.06
N ARG A 56 16.25 -6.51 -7.80
CA ARG A 56 15.28 -5.48 -7.41
C ARG A 56 15.46 -4.18 -8.21
N LEU A 57 16.70 -3.74 -8.39
CA LEU A 57 17.00 -2.54 -9.18
C LEU A 57 16.63 -2.70 -10.65
N ILE A 58 17.00 -3.81 -11.27
CA ILE A 58 16.69 -4.08 -12.68
C ILE A 58 15.17 -4.14 -12.87
N LEU A 59 14.46 -4.85 -12.00
CA LEU A 59 12.99 -4.94 -12.04
C LEU A 59 12.33 -3.57 -11.84
N ARG A 60 12.87 -2.75 -10.97
CA ARG A 60 12.36 -1.41 -10.72
C ARG A 60 12.40 -0.51 -11.95
N TYR A 61 13.50 -0.52 -12.69
CA TYR A 61 13.73 0.42 -13.81
C TYR A 61 13.41 -0.17 -15.17
N ARG A 62 13.49 -1.48 -15.31
CA ARG A 62 13.35 -2.21 -16.56
C ARG A 62 12.52 -3.48 -16.41
N GLY A 63 11.85 -3.68 -15.27
CA GLY A 63 10.97 -4.82 -15.05
C GLY A 63 9.80 -4.82 -16.02
N GLY A 64 9.52 -5.98 -16.60
CA GLY A 64 8.26 -6.25 -17.24
C GLY A 64 7.19 -6.35 -16.17
N TYR A 65 6.09 -5.61 -16.30
CA TYR A 65 4.92 -5.88 -15.48
C TYR A 65 4.35 -7.23 -15.93
N GLU A 66 4.31 -8.20 -15.01
CA GLU A 66 3.51 -9.38 -15.23
C GLU A 66 2.06 -8.90 -15.39
N GLY A 67 1.47 -9.20 -16.51
CA GLY A 67 0.04 -9.05 -16.60
C GLY A 67 -0.55 -8.17 -17.67
N LEU A 68 0.08 -7.17 -18.22
CA LEU A 68 -0.54 -6.28 -19.22
C LEU A 68 0.18 -6.35 -20.56
N LEU A 69 -0.26 -7.29 -21.40
CA LEU A 69 0.27 -7.42 -22.74
C LEU A 69 -0.24 -6.33 -23.69
N ILE A 70 -1.54 -6.06 -23.64
CA ILE A 70 -2.23 -5.09 -24.48
C ILE A 70 -2.95 -4.10 -23.57
N LYS A 71 -2.63 -2.81 -23.72
CA LYS A 71 -3.13 -1.74 -22.84
C LYS A 71 -4.15 -0.81 -23.50
N THR A 72 -4.28 -0.88 -24.81
CA THR A 72 -5.18 0.01 -25.58
C THR A 72 -5.99 -0.78 -26.57
N GLU A 73 -7.25 -0.37 -26.78
CA GLU A 73 -8.10 -0.95 -27.80
C GLU A 73 -7.64 -0.50 -29.20
N ASN A 74 -7.45 -1.45 -30.11
CA ASN A 74 -7.09 -1.19 -31.49
C ASN A 74 -7.78 -2.19 -32.42
N LYS A 75 -8.81 -1.72 -33.14
CA LYS A 75 -9.61 -2.57 -34.04
C LYS A 75 -8.80 -3.14 -35.18
N GLU A 76 -7.93 -2.31 -35.82
CA GLU A 76 -7.03 -2.75 -36.88
C GLU A 76 -6.06 -3.83 -36.41
N GLY A 77 -5.48 -3.65 -35.25
CA GLY A 77 -4.58 -4.63 -34.62
C GLY A 77 -5.29 -5.95 -34.34
N LYS A 78 -6.53 -5.90 -33.88
CA LYS A 78 -7.38 -7.09 -33.66
C LYS A 78 -7.59 -7.87 -34.96
N GLU A 79 -7.97 -7.21 -36.03
CA GLU A 79 -8.16 -7.83 -37.35
C GLU A 79 -6.88 -8.49 -37.87
N LYS A 80 -5.71 -7.86 -37.67
CA LYS A 80 -4.42 -8.43 -38.04
C LYS A 80 -4.11 -9.71 -37.26
N LEU A 81 -4.36 -9.72 -35.94
CA LEU A 81 -4.19 -10.91 -35.10
C LEU A 81 -5.16 -12.04 -35.49
N GLU A 82 -6.40 -11.73 -35.82
CA GLU A 82 -7.38 -12.71 -36.28
C GLU A 82 -6.91 -13.41 -37.57
N LYS A 83 -6.36 -12.67 -38.53
CA LYS A 83 -5.77 -13.24 -39.78
C LYS A 83 -4.56 -14.13 -39.47
N LEU A 84 -3.70 -13.72 -38.55
CA LEU A 84 -2.54 -14.53 -38.14
C LEU A 84 -2.93 -15.81 -37.43
N ILE A 85 -3.93 -15.78 -36.57
CA ILE A 85 -4.46 -16.98 -35.88
C ILE A 85 -5.04 -17.97 -36.89
N LYS A 86 -5.76 -17.49 -37.91
CA LYS A 86 -6.32 -18.34 -38.95
C LYS A 86 -5.26 -19.14 -39.70
N ASN A 87 -4.05 -18.60 -39.85
CA ASN A 87 -2.95 -19.17 -40.62
C ASN A 87 -1.89 -19.87 -39.74
N ALA A 88 -2.12 -19.99 -38.42
CA ALA A 88 -1.13 -20.48 -37.49
C ALA A 88 -1.18 -22.01 -37.26
N ASP A 89 -0.04 -22.60 -36.90
CA ASP A 89 0.07 -24.01 -36.50
C ASP A 89 -0.61 -24.25 -35.14
N ASN A 90 -1.65 -25.06 -35.14
CA ASN A 90 -2.43 -25.41 -33.95
C ASN A 90 -1.97 -26.74 -33.37
N LYS A 91 -1.57 -26.76 -32.10
CA LYS A 91 -1.31 -27.96 -31.31
C LYS A 91 -2.44 -28.15 -30.32
N GLN A 92 -3.12 -29.29 -30.34
CA GLN A 92 -4.19 -29.58 -29.39
C GLN A 92 -3.61 -30.15 -28.07
N PHE A 93 -4.11 -29.62 -26.94
CA PHE A 93 -3.92 -30.27 -25.65
C PHE A 93 -4.87 -31.46 -25.51
N LEU A 94 -4.33 -32.60 -25.09
CA LEU A 94 -5.12 -33.82 -24.85
C LEU A 94 -5.85 -33.83 -23.49
N GLU A 95 -5.50 -32.93 -22.58
CA GLU A 95 -6.07 -32.89 -21.22
C GLU A 95 -7.02 -31.69 -21.03
N ASN A 96 -8.31 -32.01 -20.87
CA ASN A 96 -9.37 -31.03 -20.67
C ASN A 96 -9.45 -30.43 -19.24
N ASN A 97 -8.59 -30.85 -18.31
CA ASN A 97 -8.72 -30.57 -16.88
C ASN A 97 -7.77 -29.45 -16.37
N LEU A 98 -7.34 -28.57 -17.26
CA LEU A 98 -6.38 -27.50 -16.90
C LEU A 98 -7.03 -26.26 -16.31
N LEU A 99 -8.31 -25.99 -16.64
CA LEU A 99 -9.06 -24.89 -16.04
C LEU A 99 -9.78 -25.35 -14.77
N ASN A 100 -9.73 -24.51 -13.73
CA ASN A 100 -10.66 -24.59 -12.63
C ASN A 100 -12.02 -23.95 -13.05
N TYR A 101 -13.11 -24.27 -12.36
CA TYR A 101 -14.45 -23.77 -12.65
C TYR A 101 -15.09 -24.29 -13.95
N ASN A 102 -15.06 -25.61 -14.17
CA ASN A 102 -15.72 -26.26 -15.30
C ASN A 102 -15.49 -25.58 -16.66
N SER A 103 -14.33 -24.94 -16.83
CA SER A 103 -13.96 -24.23 -18.06
C SER A 103 -14.92 -23.08 -18.41
N LYS A 104 -15.48 -22.41 -17.41
CA LYS A 104 -16.29 -21.20 -17.58
C LYS A 104 -15.46 -19.96 -17.23
N ILE A 105 -15.50 -18.94 -18.10
CA ILE A 105 -14.88 -17.65 -17.87
C ILE A 105 -15.97 -16.56 -17.88
N VAL A 106 -16.06 -15.78 -16.82
CA VAL A 106 -16.95 -14.63 -16.72
C VAL A 106 -16.10 -13.38 -16.57
N VAL A 107 -16.33 -12.39 -17.41
CA VAL A 107 -15.67 -11.09 -17.34
C VAL A 107 -16.71 -9.97 -17.30
N TYR A 108 -16.33 -8.82 -16.75
CA TYR A 108 -17.19 -7.67 -16.67
C TYR A 108 -16.71 -6.57 -17.63
N ARG A 109 -17.64 -5.94 -18.35
CA ARG A 109 -17.33 -4.89 -19.32
C ARG A 109 -16.72 -3.68 -18.59
N GLY A 110 -15.69 -3.08 -19.19
CA GLY A 110 -15.01 -1.91 -18.64
C GLY A 110 -14.19 -2.14 -17.37
N LEU A 111 -14.26 -3.34 -16.75
CA LEU A 111 -13.49 -3.66 -15.55
C LEU A 111 -12.30 -4.56 -15.87
N SER A 112 -11.21 -4.41 -15.13
CA SER A 112 -10.09 -5.34 -15.19
C SER A 112 -10.42 -6.62 -14.41
N THR A 113 -9.89 -7.77 -14.85
CA THR A 113 -9.79 -8.98 -14.02
C THR A 113 -8.43 -8.96 -13.34
N TYR A 114 -8.24 -8.05 -12.44
CA TYR A 114 -6.99 -7.99 -11.71
C TYR A 114 -6.86 -9.23 -10.80
N PHE A 115 -6.17 -9.20 -9.68
CA PHE A 115 -5.98 -10.37 -8.82
C PHE A 115 -7.25 -10.90 -8.14
N TYR A 116 -8.35 -10.21 -8.23
CA TYR A 116 -9.59 -10.50 -7.48
C TYR A 116 -10.54 -11.47 -8.19
N ASP A 117 -10.56 -11.47 -9.53
CA ASP A 117 -11.35 -12.44 -10.30
C ASP A 117 -10.44 -13.49 -10.91
N GLU A 118 -10.12 -14.43 -10.12
CA GLU A 118 -9.15 -15.43 -10.46
C GLU A 118 -9.75 -16.48 -11.38
N ILE A 119 -9.40 -16.41 -12.64
CA ILE A 119 -9.57 -17.50 -13.57
C ILE A 119 -8.34 -18.38 -13.41
N THR A 120 -8.43 -19.42 -12.59
CA THR A 120 -7.28 -20.22 -12.24
C THR A 120 -7.05 -21.36 -13.22
N LEU A 121 -5.77 -21.61 -13.53
CA LEU A 121 -5.30 -22.78 -14.27
C LEU A 121 -4.57 -23.70 -13.30
N LYS A 122 -4.70 -25.01 -13.49
CA LYS A 122 -3.75 -25.94 -12.87
C LYS A 122 -2.36 -25.66 -13.40
N TYR A 123 -1.38 -25.70 -12.49
CA TYR A 123 0.01 -25.54 -12.87
C TYR A 123 0.43 -26.53 -13.93
N ASN A 124 1.00 -26.01 -15.00
CA ASN A 124 1.67 -26.80 -16.03
C ASN A 124 2.85 -25.96 -16.53
N GLU A 125 4.05 -26.52 -16.55
CA GLU A 125 5.27 -25.85 -16.99
C GLU A 125 5.14 -25.22 -18.38
N LEU A 126 4.31 -25.78 -19.24
CA LEU A 126 4.03 -25.24 -20.59
C LEU A 126 3.38 -23.86 -20.56
N PHE A 127 2.75 -23.46 -19.44
CA PHE A 127 2.05 -22.18 -19.33
C PHE A 127 2.82 -21.09 -18.61
N ILE A 128 3.96 -21.40 -18.00
CA ILE A 128 4.73 -20.42 -17.18
C ILE A 128 5.08 -19.15 -17.96
N ASN A 129 5.25 -19.25 -19.26
CA ASN A 129 5.65 -18.15 -20.13
C ASN A 129 4.68 -17.97 -21.30
N THR A 130 3.38 -18.06 -21.05
CA THR A 130 2.36 -17.91 -22.09
C THR A 130 1.38 -16.79 -21.82
N ASN A 131 0.68 -16.38 -22.88
CA ASN A 131 -0.55 -15.61 -22.82
C ASN A 131 -1.70 -16.43 -23.41
N ALA A 132 -2.92 -16.07 -23.05
CA ALA A 132 -4.12 -16.76 -23.45
C ALA A 132 -5.06 -15.84 -24.24
N LEU A 133 -5.52 -16.31 -25.38
CA LEU A 133 -6.55 -15.65 -26.19
C LEU A 133 -7.80 -16.50 -26.19
N VAL A 134 -8.94 -15.91 -25.85
CA VAL A 134 -10.24 -16.55 -26.02
C VAL A 134 -10.72 -16.24 -27.43
N VAL A 135 -10.98 -17.28 -28.21
CA VAL A 135 -11.42 -17.16 -29.58
C VAL A 135 -12.67 -17.99 -29.84
N SER A 136 -13.48 -17.54 -30.80
CA SER A 136 -14.57 -18.31 -31.36
C SER A 136 -14.49 -18.20 -32.88
N GLU A 137 -14.34 -19.30 -33.59
CA GLU A 137 -14.21 -19.34 -35.05
C GLU A 137 -13.15 -18.39 -35.63
N ASN A 138 -12.05 -18.18 -35.02
CA ASN A 138 -10.96 -17.25 -35.37
C ASN A 138 -11.22 -15.77 -35.03
N LYS A 139 -12.34 -15.42 -34.38
CA LYS A 139 -12.55 -14.08 -33.81
C LYS A 139 -12.01 -14.04 -32.39
N ILE A 140 -11.28 -13.00 -32.06
CA ILE A 140 -10.75 -12.78 -30.71
C ILE A 140 -11.85 -12.22 -29.84
N CYS A 141 -12.28 -12.99 -28.83
CA CYS A 141 -13.29 -12.62 -27.86
C CYS A 141 -12.70 -11.99 -26.58
N GLY A 142 -11.45 -12.31 -26.26
CA GLY A 142 -10.74 -11.74 -25.12
C GLY A 142 -9.27 -12.10 -25.14
N ILE A 143 -8.45 -11.27 -24.48
CA ILE A 143 -7.00 -11.46 -24.36
C ILE A 143 -6.63 -11.41 -22.89
N PHE A 144 -5.90 -12.42 -22.43
CA PHE A 144 -5.50 -12.58 -21.05
C PHE A 144 -4.00 -12.82 -20.95
N ASN A 145 -3.43 -12.32 -19.87
CA ASN A 145 -2.07 -12.63 -19.48
C ASN A 145 -2.10 -13.81 -18.51
N VAL A 146 -1.18 -14.76 -18.67
CA VAL A 146 -0.98 -15.86 -17.73
C VAL A 146 0.07 -15.44 -16.72
N VAL A 147 -0.29 -15.40 -15.46
CA VAL A 147 0.59 -14.95 -14.37
C VAL A 147 0.60 -15.98 -13.23
N GLN A 148 1.71 -16.01 -12.51
CA GLN A 148 1.86 -16.72 -11.26
C GLN A 148 1.81 -15.71 -10.11
N LYS A 149 0.98 -15.99 -9.09
CA LYS A 149 0.78 -15.09 -7.96
C LYS A 149 1.36 -15.70 -6.69
N GLY A 150 2.19 -14.94 -6.00
CA GLY A 150 2.72 -15.29 -4.68
C GLY A 150 3.51 -16.60 -4.64
N ASN A 151 3.48 -17.23 -3.48
CA ASN A 151 4.15 -18.53 -3.25
C ASN A 151 3.36 -19.74 -3.73
N ASN A 152 2.18 -19.55 -4.30
CA ASN A 152 1.37 -20.65 -4.79
C ASN A 152 1.89 -21.13 -6.15
N LYS A 153 2.89 -22.02 -6.10
CA LYS A 153 3.53 -22.57 -7.28
C LYS A 153 2.62 -23.50 -8.11
N ASP A 154 1.50 -23.92 -7.53
CA ASP A 154 0.61 -24.92 -8.13
C ASP A 154 -0.52 -24.31 -8.96
N LYS A 155 -0.65 -23.00 -8.96
CA LYS A 155 -1.70 -22.29 -9.69
C LYS A 155 -1.16 -21.18 -10.57
N LEU A 156 -1.74 -21.06 -11.74
CA LEU A 156 -1.58 -19.93 -12.66
C LEU A 156 -2.92 -19.22 -12.79
N TYR A 157 -2.87 -17.93 -13.07
CA TYR A 157 -4.04 -17.08 -13.16
C TYR A 157 -4.12 -16.44 -14.54
N LEU A 158 -5.34 -16.26 -15.06
CA LEU A 158 -5.59 -15.46 -16.24
C LEU A 158 -6.05 -14.07 -15.81
N ILE A 159 -5.37 -13.04 -16.29
CA ILE A 159 -5.66 -11.64 -15.97
C ILE A 159 -6.02 -10.90 -17.25
N LYS A 160 -7.20 -10.26 -17.27
CA LYS A 160 -7.66 -9.39 -18.35
C LYS A 160 -7.28 -7.95 -18.06
N SER A 161 -6.89 -7.17 -19.07
CA SER A 161 -6.82 -5.73 -18.95
C SER A 161 -8.19 -5.08 -19.15
N LYS A 162 -8.48 -3.99 -18.42
CA LYS A 162 -9.71 -3.21 -18.59
C LYS A 162 -9.75 -2.45 -19.92
N GLU A 163 -8.59 -2.13 -20.47
CA GLU A 163 -8.45 -1.41 -21.73
C GLU A 163 -8.81 -2.25 -22.95
N ILE A 164 -9.03 -3.56 -22.75
CA ILE A 164 -9.39 -4.49 -23.80
C ILE A 164 -10.81 -4.95 -23.59
N GLU A 165 -11.70 -4.56 -24.49
CA GLU A 165 -13.05 -5.07 -24.46
C GLU A 165 -13.10 -6.56 -24.80
N CYS A 166 -13.92 -7.28 -24.04
CA CYS A 166 -14.25 -8.67 -24.30
C CYS A 166 -15.63 -8.75 -24.95
N PHE A 167 -15.80 -9.70 -25.86
CA PHE A 167 -17.04 -9.89 -26.61
C PHE A 167 -17.48 -11.34 -26.57
N GLU A 168 -18.79 -11.56 -26.42
CA GLU A 168 -19.38 -12.88 -26.65
C GLU A 168 -19.56 -13.13 -28.14
N SER A 169 -19.30 -14.37 -28.56
CA SER A 169 -19.57 -14.79 -29.93
C SER A 169 -20.98 -15.32 -30.07
N GLU A 170 -21.61 -15.05 -31.21
CA GLU A 170 -22.92 -15.60 -31.58
C GLU A 170 -22.92 -17.13 -31.59
N THR A 171 -21.83 -17.74 -32.06
CA THR A 171 -21.71 -19.20 -32.19
C THR A 171 -21.46 -19.92 -30.87
N LYS A 172 -21.02 -19.18 -29.82
CA LYS A 172 -20.66 -19.71 -28.48
C LYS A 172 -19.74 -20.94 -28.48
N ASN A 173 -18.93 -21.10 -29.53
CA ASN A 173 -17.96 -22.19 -29.67
C ASN A 173 -16.56 -21.67 -29.32
N TYR A 174 -16.28 -21.62 -28.06
CA TYR A 174 -15.06 -20.99 -27.54
C TYR A 174 -13.89 -21.97 -27.43
N LYS A 175 -12.68 -21.41 -27.64
CA LYS A 175 -11.39 -22.05 -27.39
C LYS A 175 -10.45 -21.04 -26.73
N ILE A 176 -9.53 -21.55 -25.93
CA ILE A 176 -8.40 -20.75 -25.43
C ILE A 176 -7.16 -21.16 -26.20
N LEU A 177 -6.43 -20.16 -26.71
CA LEU A 177 -5.16 -20.33 -27.38
C LEU A 177 -4.06 -19.82 -26.51
N PHE A 178 -3.12 -20.68 -26.09
CA PHE A 178 -1.95 -20.32 -25.32
C PHE A 178 -0.74 -20.15 -26.24
N MET A 179 -0.05 -19.03 -26.11
CA MET A 179 1.12 -18.66 -26.90
C MET A 179 2.30 -18.36 -26.00
N GLU A 180 3.51 -18.67 -26.44
CA GLU A 180 4.73 -18.36 -25.71
C GLU A 180 4.87 -16.86 -25.41
N ARG A 181 5.45 -16.50 -24.26
CA ARG A 181 5.67 -15.13 -23.81
C ARG A 181 6.50 -14.33 -24.82
N THR A 182 7.47 -14.94 -25.49
CA THR A 182 8.22 -14.33 -26.58
C THR A 182 7.35 -13.98 -27.78
N ALA A 183 6.27 -14.71 -28.03
CA ALA A 183 5.26 -14.38 -29.01
C ALA A 183 4.35 -13.25 -28.54
N SER A 184 4.21 -13.05 -27.23
CA SER A 184 3.33 -12.02 -26.66
C SER A 184 3.82 -10.60 -26.93
N GLU A 185 5.12 -10.35 -26.90
CA GLU A 185 5.68 -9.05 -27.30
C GLU A 185 5.42 -8.76 -28.79
N LYS A 186 5.48 -9.80 -29.61
CA LYS A 186 5.16 -9.69 -31.04
C LYS A 186 3.68 -9.45 -31.26
N ILE A 187 2.81 -10.12 -30.50
CA ILE A 187 1.36 -9.86 -30.50
C ILE A 187 1.06 -8.43 -30.08
N TYR A 188 1.71 -7.92 -29.04
CA TYR A 188 1.60 -6.51 -28.62
C TYR A 188 2.01 -5.55 -29.74
N LYS A 189 3.14 -5.82 -30.42
CA LYS A 189 3.62 -5.01 -31.54
C LYS A 189 2.65 -5.07 -32.72
N ILE A 190 2.11 -6.24 -33.06
CA ILE A 190 1.13 -6.39 -34.15
C ILE A 190 -0.18 -5.66 -33.82
N TYR A 191 -0.62 -5.77 -32.56
CA TYR A 191 -1.86 -5.13 -32.12
C TYR A 191 -1.76 -3.60 -32.12
N ASN A 192 -0.66 -3.05 -31.60
CA ASN A 192 -0.49 -1.61 -31.38
C ASN A 192 0.34 -0.90 -32.46
N MET A 193 1.05 -1.60 -33.32
CA MET A 193 1.97 -1.04 -34.32
C MET A 193 1.74 -1.68 -35.68
N ASN A 194 2.08 -0.94 -36.76
CA ASN A 194 2.06 -1.48 -38.11
C ASN A 194 3.28 -2.36 -38.40
N LEU A 195 3.27 -3.59 -37.92
CA LEU A 195 4.28 -4.59 -38.26
C LEU A 195 3.80 -5.48 -39.42
N SER A 196 4.74 -5.97 -40.24
CA SER A 196 4.49 -6.88 -41.33
C SER A 196 3.95 -8.22 -40.83
N GLU A 197 2.99 -8.80 -41.56
CA GLU A 197 2.22 -10.01 -41.18
C GLU A 197 3.00 -11.34 -41.28
N ASN A 198 4.31 -11.34 -41.50
CA ASN A 198 5.13 -12.54 -41.73
C ASN A 198 5.52 -13.28 -40.47
N LEU A 199 4.65 -13.35 -39.48
CA LEU A 199 4.90 -14.04 -38.21
C LEU A 199 4.19 -15.37 -38.21
N GLN A 200 4.93 -16.49 -38.04
CA GLN A 200 4.33 -17.78 -37.75
C GLN A 200 4.08 -17.87 -36.24
N LEU A 201 2.80 -17.86 -35.86
CA LEU A 201 2.40 -18.09 -34.48
C LEU A 201 2.21 -19.58 -34.24
N LYS A 202 2.81 -20.08 -33.17
CA LYS A 202 2.55 -21.42 -32.62
C LYS A 202 1.75 -21.28 -31.35
N PHE A 203 0.67 -22.02 -31.23
CA PHE A 203 -0.16 -21.99 -30.04
C PHE A 203 -0.69 -23.38 -29.69
N TYR A 204 -1.03 -23.53 -28.40
CA TYR A 204 -1.78 -24.69 -27.93
C TYR A 204 -3.25 -24.28 -27.79
N SER A 205 -4.18 -25.12 -28.23
CA SER A 205 -5.59 -24.84 -28.07
C SER A 205 -6.25 -25.75 -27.05
N MET A 206 -7.16 -25.19 -26.27
CA MET A 206 -7.98 -25.89 -25.31
C MET A 206 -9.44 -25.44 -25.47
N PRO A 207 -10.42 -26.37 -25.42
CA PRO A 207 -11.83 -26.01 -25.47
C PRO A 207 -12.21 -25.23 -24.22
N LEU A 208 -13.09 -24.25 -24.39
CA LEU A 208 -13.69 -23.48 -23.30
C LEU A 208 -15.21 -23.65 -23.38
N LEU A 209 -15.82 -24.10 -22.29
CA LEU A 209 -17.24 -24.44 -22.25
C LEU A 209 -18.12 -23.21 -22.37
N SER A 210 -17.78 -22.14 -21.63
CA SER A 210 -18.55 -20.90 -21.62
C SER A 210 -17.64 -19.69 -21.46
N PHE A 211 -17.98 -18.61 -22.17
CA PHE A 211 -17.38 -17.30 -22.04
C PHE A 211 -18.51 -16.27 -21.98
N GLU A 212 -18.65 -15.60 -20.85
CA GLU A 212 -19.70 -14.61 -20.59
C GLU A 212 -19.12 -13.25 -20.34
N VAL A 213 -19.73 -12.23 -20.93
CA VAL A 213 -19.41 -10.82 -20.69
C VAL A 213 -20.61 -10.17 -20.02
N LYS A 214 -20.44 -9.75 -18.77
CA LYS A 214 -21.51 -9.14 -17.95
C LYS A 214 -21.28 -7.64 -17.80
N GLU A 215 -22.34 -6.90 -17.54
CA GLU A 215 -22.27 -5.50 -17.12
C GLU A 215 -22.02 -5.46 -15.59
N PRO A 216 -21.27 -4.45 -15.10
CA PRO A 216 -21.18 -4.18 -13.66
C PRO A 216 -22.57 -3.98 -13.05
N LEU A 217 -22.74 -4.39 -11.81
CA LEU A 217 -24.02 -4.27 -11.13
C LEU A 217 -24.23 -2.84 -10.61
N LYS A 218 -25.41 -2.30 -10.82
CA LYS A 218 -25.86 -1.08 -10.13
C LYS A 218 -26.44 -1.48 -8.80
N ILE A 219 -25.94 -0.89 -7.74
CA ILE A 219 -26.37 -1.14 -6.36
C ILE A 219 -26.73 0.18 -5.68
N ASN A 220 -27.71 0.13 -4.80
CA ASN A 220 -28.15 1.30 -4.02
C ASN A 220 -27.40 1.44 -2.68
N MET A 221 -26.43 0.58 -2.42
CA MET A 221 -25.64 0.64 -1.20
C MET A 221 -24.43 1.54 -1.39
N PRO A 222 -24.17 2.48 -0.46
CA PRO A 222 -23.02 3.37 -0.55
C PRO A 222 -21.71 2.62 -0.33
N LEU A 223 -20.68 3.02 -1.07
CA LEU A 223 -19.32 2.59 -0.80
C LEU A 223 -18.77 3.37 0.39
N ALA A 224 -18.42 2.68 1.46
CA ALA A 224 -17.84 3.29 2.65
C ALA A 224 -16.32 3.35 2.54
N ILE A 225 -15.72 4.53 2.74
CA ILE A 225 -14.27 4.74 2.74
C ILE A 225 -13.84 5.33 4.09
N ASP A 226 -13.01 4.62 4.82
CA ASP A 226 -12.28 5.15 5.97
C ASP A 226 -10.89 5.61 5.52
N PHE A 227 -10.73 6.92 5.38
CA PHE A 227 -9.49 7.57 4.95
C PHE A 227 -8.64 7.90 6.17
N GLY A 228 -7.86 6.93 6.65
CA GLY A 228 -6.94 7.12 7.77
C GLY A 228 -5.61 7.79 7.37
N THR A 229 -4.90 8.33 8.35
CA THR A 229 -3.58 8.96 8.15
C THR A 229 -2.52 7.95 7.69
N VAL A 230 -2.58 6.71 8.18
CA VAL A 230 -1.62 5.64 7.87
C VAL A 230 -2.18 4.65 6.88
N ASN A 231 -3.43 4.26 7.06
CA ASN A 231 -4.08 3.26 6.23
C ASN A 231 -5.46 3.74 5.82
N THR A 232 -5.90 3.31 4.65
CA THR A 232 -7.25 3.51 4.12
C THR A 232 -7.94 2.16 4.02
N THR A 233 -9.21 2.09 4.44
CA THR A 233 -10.07 0.91 4.34
C THR A 233 -11.30 1.23 3.50
N ILE A 234 -11.75 0.28 2.70
CA ILE A 234 -12.95 0.43 1.87
C ILE A 234 -13.86 -0.76 2.11
N GLY A 235 -15.10 -0.50 2.40
CA GLY A 235 -16.11 -1.51 2.67
C GLY A 235 -17.41 -1.27 1.93
N LEU A 236 -18.12 -2.36 1.68
CA LEU A 236 -19.44 -2.34 1.06
C LEU A 236 -20.33 -3.39 1.72
N TYR A 237 -21.53 -2.98 2.14
CA TYR A 237 -22.53 -3.93 2.60
C TYR A 237 -23.17 -4.62 1.40
N LEU A 238 -23.19 -5.95 1.41
CA LEU A 238 -23.77 -6.76 0.34
C LEU A 238 -24.99 -7.51 0.84
N ASP A 239 -26.15 -7.16 0.31
CA ASP A 239 -27.43 -7.82 0.58
C ASP A 239 -27.67 -9.04 -0.32
N GLU A 240 -28.81 -9.69 -0.17
CA GLU A 240 -29.16 -10.88 -0.97
C GLU A 240 -29.26 -10.58 -2.46
N ASN A 241 -29.69 -9.38 -2.84
CA ASN A 241 -29.88 -8.98 -4.24
C ASN A 241 -28.55 -8.98 -5.01
N TYR A 242 -27.45 -8.64 -4.32
CA TYR A 242 -26.11 -8.69 -4.92
C TYR A 242 -25.73 -10.11 -5.38
N PHE A 243 -26.18 -11.14 -4.66
CA PHE A 243 -25.83 -12.55 -4.90
C PHE A 243 -26.76 -13.26 -5.88
N GLU A 244 -27.84 -12.62 -6.32
CA GLU A 244 -28.70 -13.20 -7.33
C GLU A 244 -27.92 -13.47 -8.62
N ASN A 245 -27.84 -14.74 -9.00
CA ASN A 245 -27.10 -15.23 -10.19
C ASN A 245 -25.58 -14.92 -10.21
N ARG A 246 -24.94 -14.82 -9.04
CA ARG A 246 -23.52 -14.64 -8.88
C ARG A 246 -22.90 -15.71 -7.98
N GLU A 247 -21.85 -16.34 -8.48
CA GLU A 247 -20.97 -17.15 -7.65
C GLU A 247 -19.75 -16.27 -7.31
N CYS A 248 -19.62 -15.85 -6.06
CA CYS A 248 -18.48 -15.11 -5.58
C CYS A 248 -18.11 -15.55 -4.16
N HIS A 249 -16.89 -15.25 -3.75
CA HIS A 249 -16.34 -15.58 -2.43
C HIS A 249 -16.71 -14.58 -1.33
N LEU A 250 -17.50 -13.57 -1.66
CA LEU A 250 -17.94 -12.54 -0.72
C LEU A 250 -19.03 -13.05 0.22
N ASN A 251 -19.19 -12.39 1.36
CA ASN A 251 -20.13 -12.77 2.39
C ASN A 251 -21.46 -12.03 2.26
N LYS A 252 -22.57 -12.74 2.43
CA LYS A 252 -23.93 -12.18 2.38
C LYS A 252 -24.30 -11.46 3.68
N ASN A 253 -25.10 -10.41 3.55
CA ASN A 253 -25.70 -9.67 4.67
C ASN A 253 -24.67 -9.13 5.67
N CYS A 254 -23.51 -8.74 5.16
CA CYS A 254 -22.47 -8.13 5.96
C CYS A 254 -21.59 -7.18 5.13
N VAL A 255 -20.76 -6.41 5.81
CA VAL A 255 -19.78 -5.55 5.17
C VAL A 255 -18.63 -6.43 4.66
N ASN A 256 -18.32 -6.30 3.37
CA ASN A 256 -17.14 -6.88 2.75
C ASN A 256 -16.13 -5.78 2.50
N TYR A 257 -14.84 -6.09 2.70
CA TYR A 257 -13.76 -5.13 2.53
C TYR A 257 -13.01 -5.40 1.24
N VAL A 258 -12.62 -4.34 0.54
CA VAL A 258 -11.71 -4.45 -0.60
C VAL A 258 -10.39 -5.05 -0.12
N THR A 259 -9.93 -6.07 -0.81
CA THR A 259 -8.66 -6.73 -0.50
C THR A 259 -7.56 -6.21 -1.39
N PHE A 260 -6.50 -5.71 -0.77
CA PHE A 260 -5.27 -5.27 -1.44
C PHE A 260 -4.16 -6.30 -1.23
N TYR A 261 -3.14 -6.25 -2.08
CA TYR A 261 -2.03 -7.21 -2.02
C TYR A 261 -0.75 -6.54 -1.54
N ASP A 262 -0.25 -7.00 -0.40
CA ASP A 262 1.07 -6.58 0.10
C ASP A 262 2.17 -7.30 -0.68
N ILE A 263 2.72 -6.59 -1.68
CA ILE A 263 3.75 -7.09 -2.59
C ILE A 263 5.04 -7.45 -1.84
N GLN A 264 5.34 -6.78 -0.73
CA GLN A 264 6.56 -7.01 0.05
C GLN A 264 6.45 -8.29 0.89
N ASN A 265 5.24 -8.67 1.28
CA ASN A 265 4.94 -9.87 2.06
C ASN A 265 4.33 -10.98 1.17
N ASN A 266 4.94 -11.26 0.04
CA ASN A 266 4.52 -12.35 -0.87
C ASN A 266 3.07 -12.25 -1.32
N TYR A 267 2.60 -11.05 -1.65
CA TYR A 267 1.21 -10.79 -2.06
C TYR A 267 0.18 -11.24 -1.00
N LYS A 268 0.49 -11.01 0.27
CA LYS A 268 -0.47 -11.25 1.35
C LYS A 268 -1.70 -10.37 1.16
N GLU A 269 -2.86 -10.98 1.27
CA GLU A 269 -4.14 -10.28 1.23
C GLU A 269 -4.37 -9.45 2.48
N MET A 270 -4.67 -8.16 2.28
CA MET A 270 -4.86 -7.20 3.35
C MET A 270 -6.12 -6.38 3.09
N PRO A 271 -7.02 -6.21 4.08
CA PRO A 271 -8.22 -5.37 3.94
C PRO A 271 -7.91 -3.88 4.08
N ILE A 272 -6.67 -3.50 4.19
CA ILE A 272 -6.18 -2.14 4.37
C ILE A 272 -5.17 -1.80 3.29
N LEU A 273 -5.13 -0.54 2.88
CA LEU A 273 -4.13 0.01 1.96
C LEU A 273 -3.33 1.11 2.67
N PRO A 274 -1.99 1.09 2.65
CA PRO A 274 -1.20 2.21 3.14
C PRO A 274 -1.59 3.54 2.46
N THR A 275 -1.79 4.58 3.24
CA THR A 275 -2.18 5.92 2.75
C THR A 275 -0.94 6.67 2.28
N VAL A 276 -0.39 6.22 1.15
CA VAL A 276 0.90 6.68 0.59
C VAL A 276 0.78 6.89 -0.91
N ILE A 277 1.37 7.97 -1.40
CA ILE A 277 1.48 8.31 -2.82
C ILE A 277 2.95 8.42 -3.19
N ALA A 278 3.34 7.86 -4.34
CA ALA A 278 4.66 8.07 -4.94
C ALA A 278 4.52 8.49 -6.40
N ILE A 279 5.50 9.26 -6.90
CA ILE A 279 5.57 9.68 -8.29
C ILE A 279 6.51 8.74 -9.03
N ASP A 280 5.99 7.94 -9.95
CA ASP A 280 6.80 7.03 -10.77
C ASP A 280 7.42 7.74 -11.98
N SER A 281 6.62 8.51 -12.72
CA SER A 281 7.12 9.26 -13.88
C SER A 281 6.29 10.52 -14.16
N LEU A 282 6.98 11.56 -14.66
CA LEU A 282 6.41 12.82 -15.12
C LEU A 282 6.54 12.88 -16.64
N GLN A 283 5.53 12.41 -17.37
CA GLN A 283 5.44 12.56 -18.82
C GLN A 283 4.56 13.76 -19.14
N ASP A 284 4.85 14.48 -20.24
CA ASP A 284 4.45 15.86 -20.49
C ASP A 284 2.97 16.26 -20.24
N GLU A 285 2.03 15.32 -20.21
CA GLU A 285 0.63 15.56 -19.80
C GLU A 285 0.08 14.46 -18.87
N ASN A 286 0.86 13.40 -18.62
CA ASN A 286 0.42 12.27 -17.82
C ASN A 286 1.41 12.00 -16.67
N ILE A 287 0.94 12.19 -15.45
CA ILE A 287 1.69 11.83 -14.25
C ILE A 287 1.34 10.39 -13.89
N LYS A 288 2.34 9.53 -13.76
CA LYS A 288 2.15 8.18 -13.28
C LYS A 288 2.43 8.12 -11.80
N TYR A 289 1.38 7.84 -11.05
CA TYR A 289 1.43 7.63 -9.61
C TYR A 289 1.58 6.15 -9.28
N LEU A 290 2.09 5.88 -8.08
CA LEU A 290 2.01 4.61 -7.39
C LEU A 290 1.37 4.83 -6.03
N PHE A 291 0.57 3.87 -5.56
CA PHE A 291 -0.22 3.99 -4.36
C PHE A 291 0.00 2.82 -3.41
N GLY A 292 -0.25 3.03 -2.13
CA GLY A 292 -0.25 2.00 -1.11
C GLY A 292 1.02 1.16 -1.08
N TYR A 293 0.88 -0.15 -1.11
CA TYR A 293 2.00 -1.10 -1.05
C TYR A 293 3.03 -0.94 -2.17
N GLU A 294 2.61 -0.52 -3.36
CA GLU A 294 3.55 -0.25 -4.45
C GLU A 294 4.42 0.99 -4.15
N ALA A 295 3.81 2.03 -3.59
CA ALA A 295 4.53 3.23 -3.18
C ALA A 295 5.49 2.94 -2.02
N GLU A 296 5.05 2.18 -1.00
CA GLU A 296 5.92 1.76 0.10
C GLU A 296 7.10 0.90 -0.36
N ARG A 297 6.88 -0.01 -1.31
CA ARG A 297 7.95 -0.81 -1.90
C ARG A 297 9.05 0.07 -2.48
N LEU A 298 8.69 1.15 -3.15
CA LEU A 298 9.68 2.11 -3.65
C LEU A 298 10.45 2.78 -2.53
N SER A 299 9.78 3.16 -1.43
CA SER A 299 10.44 3.74 -0.26
C SER A 299 11.53 2.84 0.29
N ASN A 300 11.21 1.55 0.43
CA ASN A 300 12.15 0.56 0.98
C ASN A 300 13.28 0.21 0.01
N ALA A 301 13.06 0.33 -1.31
CA ALA A 301 14.04 0.02 -2.34
C ALA A 301 14.97 1.20 -2.70
N SER A 302 14.62 2.43 -2.32
CA SER A 302 15.27 3.66 -2.79
C SER A 302 16.57 4.03 -2.09
N TYR A 303 17.29 3.06 -1.54
CA TYR A 303 18.53 3.32 -0.80
C TYR A 303 19.65 4.00 -1.60
N ILE A 304 19.72 3.77 -2.89
CA ILE A 304 20.93 4.11 -3.67
C ILE A 304 20.72 5.25 -4.65
N ASP A 305 19.53 5.41 -5.17
CA ASP A 305 19.25 6.40 -6.20
C ASP A 305 17.97 7.14 -5.94
N GLU A 306 18.04 8.45 -5.71
CA GLU A 306 17.16 9.34 -6.45
C GLU A 306 15.93 9.92 -5.81
N SER A 307 15.83 10.98 -6.26
CA SER A 307 14.93 12.07 -6.53
C SER A 307 13.44 11.78 -6.75
N PHE A 308 12.86 10.66 -6.53
CA PHE A 308 11.40 10.58 -6.64
C PHE A 308 10.70 10.85 -5.30
N CYS A 309 9.54 11.47 -5.40
CA CYS A 309 8.79 11.90 -4.24
C CYS A 309 7.85 10.80 -3.75
N ILE A 310 7.89 10.56 -2.44
CA ILE A 310 6.93 9.73 -1.71
C ILE A 310 6.30 10.60 -0.63
N PHE A 311 4.98 10.55 -0.54
CA PHE A 311 4.19 11.33 0.39
C PHE A 311 3.44 10.40 1.34
N TYR A 312 3.73 10.57 2.62
CA TYR A 312 3.00 9.97 3.73
C TYR A 312 2.10 11.02 4.38
N ASP A 313 1.23 10.61 5.28
CA ASP A 313 0.33 11.50 6.03
C ASP A 313 -0.53 12.42 5.15
N ILE A 314 -0.88 11.97 3.96
CA ILE A 314 -1.62 12.76 2.96
C ILE A 314 -3.02 13.18 3.45
N LYS A 315 -3.59 12.53 4.46
CA LYS A 315 -4.82 12.97 5.11
C LYS A 315 -4.70 14.38 5.69
N ARG A 316 -3.52 14.75 6.19
CA ARG A 316 -3.25 16.11 6.71
C ARG A 316 -3.33 17.19 5.64
N TRP A 317 -3.21 16.84 4.36
CA TRP A 317 -3.32 17.76 3.24
C TRP A 317 -4.72 18.38 3.09
N VAL A 318 -5.72 17.79 3.72
CA VAL A 318 -7.10 18.33 3.72
C VAL A 318 -7.14 19.78 4.23
N SER A 319 -6.25 20.15 5.15
CA SER A 319 -6.18 21.53 5.69
C SER A 319 -5.61 22.56 4.71
N ASP A 320 -4.79 22.14 3.74
CA ASP A 320 -4.09 23.01 2.78
C ASP A 320 -3.95 22.36 1.39
N TYR A 321 -5.04 21.77 0.91
CA TYR A 321 -5.09 20.96 -0.32
C TYR A 321 -4.77 21.76 -1.61
N GLU A 322 -4.87 23.09 -1.60
CA GLU A 322 -4.49 23.94 -2.73
C GLU A 322 -2.98 24.19 -2.84
N LYS A 323 -2.22 23.80 -1.83
CA LYS A 323 -0.76 23.93 -1.84
C LYS A 323 -0.13 23.08 -2.94
N GLU A 324 0.83 23.67 -3.64
CA GLU A 324 1.66 22.99 -4.62
C GLU A 324 2.87 22.35 -3.95
N GLU A 325 3.13 21.08 -4.28
CA GLU A 325 4.33 20.36 -3.89
C GLU A 325 5.28 20.24 -5.09
N GLU A 326 6.55 20.53 -4.84
CA GLU A 326 7.59 20.26 -5.80
C GLU A 326 7.87 18.75 -5.85
N VAL A 327 7.74 18.15 -7.02
CA VAL A 327 7.86 16.70 -7.22
C VAL A 327 8.93 16.38 -8.24
N TYR A 328 9.56 15.22 -8.04
CA TYR A 328 10.56 14.67 -8.93
C TYR A 328 10.19 13.23 -9.27
N ASP A 329 10.39 12.84 -10.52
CA ASP A 329 10.27 11.44 -10.93
C ASP A 329 11.60 10.70 -10.81
N LYS A 330 11.57 9.39 -11.07
CA LYS A 330 12.75 8.52 -11.06
C LYS A 330 13.85 8.94 -12.06
N ASN A 331 13.54 9.76 -13.05
CA ASN A 331 14.50 10.28 -14.03
C ASN A 331 15.02 11.67 -13.64
N GLY A 332 14.60 12.21 -12.49
CA GLY A 332 14.97 13.54 -12.03
C GLY A 332 14.23 14.69 -12.73
N LYS A 333 13.16 14.38 -13.51
CA LYS A 333 12.30 15.41 -14.09
C LYS A 333 11.50 16.07 -12.96
N ARG A 334 11.41 17.38 -12.99
CA ARG A 334 10.77 18.21 -11.96
C ARG A 334 9.41 18.73 -12.43
N SER A 335 8.45 18.80 -11.53
CA SER A 335 7.15 19.45 -11.75
C SER A 335 6.60 20.01 -10.44
N PHE A 336 5.54 20.79 -10.53
CA PHE A 336 4.75 21.25 -9.38
C PHE A 336 3.35 20.69 -9.50
N ILE A 337 2.85 20.05 -8.46
CA ILE A 337 1.54 19.40 -8.44
C ILE A 337 0.78 19.82 -7.19
N LYS A 338 -0.47 20.21 -7.35
CA LYS A 338 -1.32 20.52 -6.20
C LYS A 338 -1.61 19.26 -5.39
N ARG A 339 -1.65 19.38 -4.07
CA ARG A 339 -2.05 18.31 -3.16
C ARG A 339 -3.42 17.72 -3.52
N LYS A 340 -4.37 18.58 -3.90
CA LYS A 340 -5.70 18.19 -4.38
C LYS A 340 -5.64 17.22 -5.56
N ASP A 341 -4.78 17.48 -6.55
CA ASP A 341 -4.69 16.65 -7.73
C ASP A 341 -4.08 15.27 -7.41
N MET A 342 -3.12 15.23 -6.50
CA MET A 342 -2.56 13.98 -5.98
C MET A 342 -3.58 13.17 -5.16
N LEU A 343 -4.37 13.86 -4.31
CA LEU A 343 -5.47 13.23 -3.57
C LEU A 343 -6.53 12.70 -4.54
N LYS A 344 -6.91 13.48 -5.54
CA LYS A 344 -7.85 13.02 -6.56
C LYS A 344 -7.38 11.75 -7.24
N ALA A 345 -6.13 11.69 -7.66
CA ALA A 345 -5.55 10.50 -8.28
C ALA A 345 -5.55 9.29 -7.32
N TYR A 346 -5.28 9.51 -6.02
CA TYR A 346 -5.36 8.45 -5.01
C TYR A 346 -6.78 7.90 -4.87
N PHE A 347 -7.78 8.76 -4.81
CA PHE A 347 -9.17 8.33 -4.67
C PHE A 347 -9.73 7.72 -5.97
N GLU A 348 -9.33 8.21 -7.14
CA GLU A 348 -9.66 7.54 -8.42
C GLU A 348 -9.14 6.11 -8.45
N TYR A 349 -7.91 5.89 -7.97
CA TYR A 349 -7.35 4.55 -7.80
C TYR A 349 -8.19 3.69 -6.83
N LEU A 350 -8.58 4.22 -5.67
CA LEU A 350 -9.41 3.50 -4.70
C LEU A 350 -10.77 3.09 -5.27
N LEU A 351 -11.42 4.00 -6.01
CA LEU A 351 -12.70 3.72 -6.65
C LEU A 351 -12.56 2.67 -7.75
N GLU A 352 -11.48 2.73 -8.52
CA GLU A 352 -11.20 1.75 -9.57
C GLU A 352 -10.98 0.35 -8.98
N GLU A 353 -10.19 0.24 -7.90
CA GLU A 353 -9.99 -1.03 -7.18
C GLU A 353 -11.32 -1.56 -6.61
N SER A 354 -12.16 -0.67 -6.06
CA SER A 354 -13.47 -1.04 -5.52
C SER A 354 -14.42 -1.56 -6.59
N LYS A 355 -14.49 -0.89 -7.75
CA LYS A 355 -15.27 -1.36 -8.91
C LYS A 355 -14.80 -2.72 -9.39
N ASN A 356 -13.47 -2.88 -9.49
CA ASN A 356 -12.88 -4.15 -9.91
C ASN A 356 -13.13 -5.27 -8.90
N TYR A 357 -13.09 -4.97 -7.60
CA TYR A 357 -13.30 -5.96 -6.54
C TYR A 357 -14.75 -6.41 -6.45
N PHE A 358 -15.67 -5.47 -6.34
CA PHE A 358 -17.12 -5.76 -6.16
C PHE A 358 -17.88 -5.95 -7.47
N LYS A 359 -17.29 -5.64 -8.62
CA LYS A 359 -17.95 -5.69 -9.95
C LYS A 359 -19.22 -4.86 -10.02
N ILE A 360 -19.14 -3.62 -9.52
CA ILE A 360 -20.24 -2.68 -9.42
C ILE A 360 -19.94 -1.35 -10.10
N GLU A 361 -20.98 -0.59 -10.38
CA GLU A 361 -20.93 0.86 -10.59
C GLU A 361 -21.14 1.55 -9.23
N ILE A 362 -20.28 2.53 -8.92
CA ILE A 362 -20.36 3.29 -7.67
C ILE A 362 -21.19 4.54 -7.92
N GLU A 363 -22.35 4.64 -7.27
CA GLU A 363 -23.26 5.78 -7.37
C GLU A 363 -23.14 6.71 -6.15
N GLU A 364 -22.87 6.16 -4.96
CA GLU A 364 -22.82 6.90 -3.70
C GLU A 364 -21.60 6.49 -2.86
N ILE A 365 -20.99 7.46 -2.18
CA ILE A 365 -19.80 7.27 -1.36
C ILE A 365 -20.04 7.88 0.03
N HIS A 366 -19.80 7.09 1.07
CA HIS A 366 -19.78 7.53 2.45
C HIS A 366 -18.33 7.59 2.96
N MET A 367 -17.96 8.72 3.56
CA MET A 367 -16.67 8.90 4.20
C MET A 367 -16.85 9.44 5.60
N SER A 368 -16.15 8.82 6.57
CA SER A 368 -15.99 9.41 7.89
C SER A 368 -14.99 10.58 7.84
N SER A 369 -15.21 11.57 8.69
CA SER A 369 -14.34 12.75 8.75
C SER A 369 -13.92 13.06 10.19
N PRO A 370 -12.70 13.61 10.41
CA PRO A 370 -12.31 14.11 11.72
C PRO A 370 -13.25 15.24 12.16
N VAL A 371 -13.65 15.24 13.44
CA VAL A 371 -14.61 16.21 14.00
C VAL A 371 -14.25 17.66 13.67
N LYS A 372 -12.99 18.05 13.87
CA LYS A 372 -12.52 19.44 13.64
C LYS A 372 -12.35 19.83 12.18
N GLN A 373 -12.26 18.89 11.28
CA GLN A 373 -11.99 19.15 9.85
C GLN A 373 -13.22 18.85 8.96
N LYS A 374 -14.35 18.50 9.52
CA LYS A 374 -15.55 18.07 8.81
C LYS A 374 -15.93 18.99 7.63
N PHE A 375 -15.93 20.30 7.83
CA PHE A 375 -16.26 21.25 6.76
C PHE A 375 -15.27 21.26 5.60
N LEU A 376 -13.97 21.32 5.90
CA LEU A 376 -12.92 21.31 4.86
C LEU A 376 -12.87 19.97 4.15
N PHE A 377 -13.06 18.90 4.89
CA PHE A 377 -13.10 17.53 4.39
C PHE A 377 -14.22 17.38 3.36
N ASN A 378 -15.44 17.72 3.73
CA ASN A 378 -16.60 17.64 2.85
C ASN A 378 -16.47 18.55 1.62
N LYS A 379 -15.94 19.76 1.79
CA LYS A 379 -15.69 20.67 0.66
C LYS A 379 -14.73 20.04 -0.35
N LEU A 380 -13.58 19.55 0.09
CA LEU A 380 -12.58 18.93 -0.77
C LEU A 380 -13.13 17.71 -1.50
N PHE A 381 -13.79 16.81 -0.76
CA PHE A 381 -14.23 15.55 -1.34
C PHE A 381 -15.47 15.67 -2.23
N ASN A 382 -16.33 16.66 -2.00
CA ASN A 382 -17.37 16.99 -2.97
C ASN A 382 -16.78 17.46 -4.30
N GLU A 383 -15.68 18.22 -4.27
CA GLU A 383 -14.99 18.62 -5.50
C GLU A 383 -14.28 17.44 -6.19
N ILE A 384 -13.73 16.48 -5.42
CA ILE A 384 -13.05 15.30 -5.97
C ILE A 384 -14.03 14.30 -6.59
N PHE A 385 -15.15 14.04 -5.92
CA PHE A 385 -16.12 12.99 -6.30
C PHE A 385 -17.33 13.52 -7.10
N GLU A 386 -17.34 14.77 -7.51
CA GLU A 386 -18.40 15.33 -8.35
C GLU A 386 -19.80 15.11 -7.74
N GLU A 387 -19.98 15.47 -6.46
CA GLU A 387 -21.24 15.39 -5.72
C GLU A 387 -21.75 13.97 -5.40
N LYS A 388 -20.96 12.94 -5.53
CA LYS A 388 -21.33 11.57 -5.10
C LYS A 388 -21.22 11.33 -3.60
N ILE A 389 -20.76 12.30 -2.84
CA ILE A 389 -20.63 12.23 -1.38
C ILE A 389 -21.89 12.77 -0.70
N LEU A 390 -22.23 12.16 0.44
CA LEU A 390 -23.28 12.68 1.31
C LEU A 390 -23.09 14.15 1.68
N PRO A 391 -24.20 14.93 1.75
CA PRO A 391 -24.17 16.30 2.28
C PRO A 391 -23.51 16.37 3.66
N PRO A 392 -22.86 17.50 4.02
CA PRO A 392 -22.20 17.67 5.32
C PRO A 392 -23.09 17.37 6.53
N GLU A 393 -24.39 17.62 6.39
CA GLU A 393 -25.40 17.41 7.44
C GLU A 393 -25.66 15.91 7.71
N GLU A 394 -25.45 15.06 6.71
CA GLU A 394 -25.64 13.61 6.77
C GLU A 394 -24.32 12.85 6.94
N SER A 395 -23.18 13.55 6.88
CA SER A 395 -21.87 12.93 7.04
C SER A 395 -21.60 12.54 8.50
N ILE A 396 -20.98 11.38 8.68
CA ILE A 396 -20.66 10.80 9.99
C ILE A 396 -19.22 11.15 10.34
N ASP A 397 -18.95 11.57 11.59
CA ASP A 397 -17.59 11.67 12.10
C ASP A 397 -17.02 10.30 12.50
N GLU A 398 -15.69 10.23 12.67
CA GLU A 398 -14.99 8.98 12.97
C GLU A 398 -15.47 8.34 14.29
N GLY A 399 -15.71 9.15 15.33
CA GLY A 399 -16.23 8.65 16.61
C GLY A 399 -17.64 8.07 16.50
N MET A 400 -18.51 8.74 15.76
CA MET A 400 -19.88 8.25 15.52
C MET A 400 -19.88 6.98 14.67
N ALA A 401 -18.99 6.83 13.71
CA ALA A 401 -18.86 5.60 12.92
C ALA A 401 -18.52 4.40 13.81
N VAL A 402 -17.61 4.58 14.78
CA VAL A 402 -17.28 3.55 15.78
C VAL A 402 -18.49 3.21 16.63
N LEU A 403 -19.26 4.23 17.08
CA LEU A 403 -20.48 4.00 17.88
C LEU A 403 -21.52 3.18 17.12
N TYR A 404 -21.78 3.50 15.86
CA TYR A 404 -22.70 2.72 15.02
C TYR A 404 -22.27 1.27 14.87
N SER A 405 -20.98 1.02 14.72
CA SER A 405 -20.42 -0.34 14.65
C SER A 405 -20.68 -1.11 15.94
N ILE A 406 -20.45 -0.49 17.11
CA ILE A 406 -20.69 -1.10 18.43
C ILE A 406 -22.20 -1.39 18.62
N ILE A 407 -23.06 -0.45 18.30
CA ILE A 407 -24.52 -0.63 18.40
C ILE A 407 -24.98 -1.79 17.49
N SER A 408 -24.49 -1.84 16.26
CA SER A 408 -24.78 -2.92 15.33
C SER A 408 -24.34 -4.29 15.88
N GLU A 409 -23.19 -4.34 16.52
CA GLU A 409 -22.70 -5.56 17.17
C GLU A 409 -23.55 -5.93 18.39
N MET A 410 -23.94 -4.96 19.24
CA MET A 410 -24.83 -5.19 20.38
C MET A 410 -26.17 -5.78 19.94
N ILE A 411 -26.74 -5.25 18.86
CA ILE A 411 -27.99 -5.74 18.27
C ILE A 411 -27.83 -7.16 17.72
N SER A 412 -26.77 -7.39 16.94
CA SER A 412 -26.53 -8.71 16.31
C SER A 412 -26.26 -9.83 17.31
N GLN A 413 -25.70 -9.48 18.48
CA GLN A 413 -25.40 -10.42 19.57
C GLN A 413 -26.46 -10.47 20.66
N ASP A 414 -27.61 -9.75 20.49
CA ASP A 414 -28.67 -9.61 21.49
C ASP A 414 -28.12 -9.15 22.88
N LYS A 415 -27.16 -8.23 22.86
CA LYS A 415 -26.49 -7.69 24.06
C LYS A 415 -27.00 -6.30 24.48
N TYR A 416 -28.29 -6.03 24.27
CA TYR A 416 -28.90 -4.79 24.67
C TYR A 416 -30.21 -5.06 25.44
N GLU A 417 -30.67 -4.05 26.21
CA GLU A 417 -31.98 -4.03 26.84
C GLU A 417 -32.80 -2.98 26.11
N ASP A 418 -34.01 -3.35 25.68
CA ASP A 418 -34.95 -2.46 24.97
C ASP A 418 -35.24 -1.20 25.78
N LEU A 419 -35.17 -0.04 25.14
CA LEU A 419 -35.44 1.30 25.71
C LEU A 419 -34.52 1.70 26.88
N LYS A 420 -33.42 0.98 27.13
CA LYS A 420 -32.44 1.35 28.13
C LYS A 420 -31.51 2.43 27.60
N GLU A 421 -31.26 3.43 28.47
CA GLU A 421 -30.23 4.44 28.15
C GLU A 421 -28.82 3.90 28.45
N TYR A 422 -27.95 3.94 27.43
CA TYR A 422 -26.55 3.61 27.53
C TYR A 422 -25.69 4.88 27.45
N LYS A 423 -24.55 4.86 28.11
CA LYS A 423 -23.54 5.92 28.02
C LYS A 423 -22.29 5.37 27.39
N ALA A 424 -21.79 6.05 26.37
CA ALA A 424 -20.56 5.69 25.66
C ALA A 424 -19.56 6.82 25.73
N LEU A 425 -18.30 6.45 25.91
CA LEU A 425 -17.12 7.29 25.71
C LEU A 425 -16.25 6.59 24.67
N ILE A 426 -16.10 7.23 23.52
CA ILE A 426 -15.31 6.71 22.42
C ILE A 426 -14.02 7.53 22.35
N ILE A 427 -12.90 6.84 22.30
CA ILE A 427 -11.58 7.42 22.07
C ILE A 427 -11.02 6.72 20.85
N ASP A 428 -10.99 7.40 19.73
CA ASP A 428 -10.40 6.91 18.50
C ASP A 428 -9.00 7.50 18.33
N CYS A 429 -7.99 6.66 18.51
CA CYS A 429 -6.59 7.01 18.32
C CYS A 429 -6.09 6.44 16.99
N GLY A 430 -6.22 7.23 15.95
CA GLY A 430 -5.72 6.90 14.62
C GLY A 430 -4.19 6.99 14.50
N GLY A 431 -3.69 6.93 13.25
CA GLY A 431 -2.26 7.06 12.99
C GLY A 431 -1.69 8.45 13.30
N GLY A 432 -2.44 9.52 13.01
CA GLY A 432 -1.97 10.90 13.16
C GLY A 432 -2.89 11.81 13.97
N THR A 433 -4.12 11.37 14.25
CA THR A 433 -5.16 12.12 14.96
C THR A 433 -5.73 11.28 16.08
N THR A 434 -6.31 11.95 17.08
CA THR A 434 -7.08 11.30 18.14
C THR A 434 -8.38 12.05 18.33
N ASP A 435 -9.51 11.38 18.15
CA ASP A 435 -10.84 11.92 18.34
C ASP A 435 -11.50 11.33 19.59
N ILE A 436 -12.32 12.14 20.25
CA ILE A 436 -13.07 11.74 21.44
C ILE A 436 -14.53 12.17 21.31
N CYS A 437 -15.43 11.24 21.55
CA CYS A 437 -16.86 11.49 21.55
C CYS A 437 -17.49 10.88 22.80
N SER A 438 -18.36 11.64 23.48
CA SER A 438 -19.19 11.15 24.59
C SER A 438 -20.66 11.31 24.21
N CYS A 439 -21.42 10.25 24.33
CA CYS A 439 -22.82 10.24 23.97
C CYS A 439 -23.67 9.33 24.88
N ASN A 440 -24.97 9.61 24.91
CA ASN A 440 -25.97 8.69 25.40
C ASN A 440 -26.77 8.13 24.23
N PHE A 441 -27.12 6.85 24.28
CA PHE A 441 -27.97 6.28 23.24
C PHE A 441 -29.01 5.30 23.81
N ILE A 442 -30.10 5.14 23.07
CA ILE A 442 -31.22 4.25 23.39
C ILE A 442 -31.50 3.41 22.14
N ILE A 443 -31.68 2.11 22.32
CA ILE A 443 -32.10 1.19 21.26
C ILE A 443 -33.56 0.81 21.54
N GLU A 444 -34.44 1.06 20.57
CA GLU A 444 -35.85 0.68 20.58
C GLU A 444 -36.08 -0.44 19.54
N ASP A 445 -36.46 -1.62 20.00
CA ASP A 445 -36.81 -2.74 19.13
C ASP A 445 -38.26 -2.56 18.62
N ARG A 446 -38.38 -2.34 17.31
CA ARG A 446 -39.68 -2.24 16.62
C ARG A 446 -40.08 -3.53 15.90
N LYS A 447 -39.48 -4.66 16.25
CA LYS A 447 -39.70 -6.01 15.68
C LYS A 447 -39.23 -6.21 14.24
N VAL A 448 -39.38 -5.22 13.37
CA VAL A 448 -38.96 -5.27 11.96
C VAL A 448 -37.73 -4.41 11.72
N SER A 449 -37.51 -3.44 12.58
CA SER A 449 -36.37 -2.49 12.52
C SER A 449 -36.02 -2.03 13.92
N TYR A 450 -34.85 -1.47 14.06
CA TYR A 450 -34.39 -0.82 15.29
C TYR A 450 -34.42 0.69 15.11
N LYS A 451 -34.92 1.41 16.12
CA LYS A 451 -34.76 2.85 16.21
C LYS A 451 -33.64 3.13 17.22
N ILE A 452 -32.67 3.92 16.80
CA ILE A 452 -31.53 4.30 17.63
C ILE A 452 -31.60 5.81 17.82
N ASP A 453 -31.78 6.24 19.05
CA ASP A 453 -31.75 7.65 19.44
C ASP A 453 -30.38 7.94 20.11
N ILE A 454 -29.57 8.79 19.49
CA ILE A 454 -28.24 9.15 19.97
C ILE A 454 -28.21 10.63 20.33
N LYS A 455 -27.73 10.93 21.54
CA LYS A 455 -27.50 12.30 22.01
C LYS A 455 -26.03 12.50 22.37
N THR A 456 -25.33 13.22 21.51
CA THR A 456 -23.94 13.59 21.75
C THR A 456 -23.85 14.66 22.82
N SER A 457 -23.06 14.44 23.85
CA SER A 457 -22.82 15.37 24.94
C SER A 457 -21.48 16.10 24.81
N TYR A 458 -20.51 15.49 24.18
CA TYR A 458 -19.18 16.07 23.97
C TYR A 458 -18.48 15.47 22.75
N GLU A 459 -17.88 16.33 21.94
CA GLU A 459 -17.01 15.97 20.81
C GLU A 459 -15.79 16.87 20.82
N ASN A 460 -14.61 16.30 20.58
CA ASN A 460 -13.36 17.01 20.41
C ASN A 460 -12.35 16.10 19.69
N GLY A 461 -11.22 16.67 19.27
CA GLY A 461 -10.14 15.91 18.64
C GLY A 461 -8.78 16.60 18.84
N ASP A 462 -7.73 15.85 18.64
CA ASP A 462 -6.36 16.34 18.52
C ASP A 462 -5.82 15.93 17.15
N THR A 463 -5.44 16.90 16.33
CA THR A 463 -4.99 16.70 14.95
C THR A 463 -3.49 16.40 14.84
N ASP A 464 -2.78 16.45 15.97
CA ASP A 464 -1.32 16.37 16.01
C ASP A 464 -0.80 15.18 16.82
N PHE A 465 -1.70 14.36 17.38
CA PHE A 465 -1.34 13.18 18.14
C PHE A 465 -2.04 11.92 17.63
N GLY A 466 -1.28 10.85 17.45
CA GLY A 466 -1.73 9.52 17.06
C GLY A 466 -0.61 8.49 17.13
N GLY A 467 -0.86 7.31 16.60
CA GLY A 467 0.09 6.19 16.61
C GLY A 467 1.46 6.50 15.99
N ASN A 468 1.53 7.42 15.03
CA ASN A 468 2.80 7.88 14.43
C ASN A 468 3.70 8.62 15.43
N ASN A 469 3.12 9.34 16.39
CA ASN A 469 3.89 10.00 17.44
C ASN A 469 4.55 8.95 18.35
N LEU A 470 3.85 7.88 18.67
CA LEU A 470 4.40 6.77 19.44
C LEU A 470 5.51 6.06 18.67
N THR A 471 5.32 5.79 17.38
CA THR A 471 6.35 5.21 16.51
C THR A 471 7.58 6.10 16.45
N TYR A 472 7.39 7.43 16.34
CA TYR A 472 8.51 8.37 16.34
C TYR A 472 9.30 8.36 17.66
N LYS A 473 8.63 8.26 18.81
CA LYS A 473 9.31 8.09 20.10
C LYS A 473 10.11 6.80 20.18
N ILE A 474 9.55 5.68 19.71
CA ILE A 474 10.28 4.42 19.62
C ILE A 474 11.48 4.53 18.67
N MET A 475 11.35 5.24 17.55
CA MET A 475 12.45 5.51 16.62
C MET A 475 13.56 6.33 17.29
N GLN A 476 13.24 7.33 18.11
CA GLN A 476 14.21 8.11 18.87
C GLN A 476 15.00 7.21 19.83
N ILE A 477 14.31 6.35 20.56
CA ILE A 477 14.91 5.38 21.49
C ILE A 477 15.82 4.41 20.72
N LEU A 478 15.31 3.81 19.64
CA LEU A 478 16.05 2.89 18.78
C LEU A 478 17.36 3.51 18.29
N LYS A 479 17.29 4.74 17.80
CA LYS A 479 18.46 5.48 17.30
C LYS A 479 19.49 5.72 18.42
N ILE A 480 19.06 6.15 19.60
CA ILE A 480 19.93 6.34 20.77
C ILE A 480 20.61 5.02 21.14
N CYS A 481 19.85 3.92 21.19
CA CYS A 481 20.39 2.58 21.50
C CYS A 481 21.42 2.12 20.46
N ILE A 482 21.16 2.33 19.17
CA ILE A 482 22.10 2.00 18.11
C ILE A 482 23.40 2.80 18.26
N VAL A 483 23.28 4.12 18.42
CA VAL A 483 24.47 4.98 18.55
C VAL A 483 25.28 4.64 19.79
N ASN A 484 24.61 4.41 20.92
CA ASN A 484 25.28 3.98 22.17
C ASN A 484 25.96 2.62 22.04
N SER A 485 25.38 1.69 21.28
CA SER A 485 25.98 0.38 21.02
C SER A 485 27.24 0.45 20.14
N LEU A 486 27.34 1.46 19.29
CA LEU A 486 28.49 1.70 18.41
C LEU A 486 29.58 2.54 19.08
N ASP A 487 29.19 3.51 19.91
CA ASP A 487 30.09 4.35 20.70
C ASP A 487 29.37 4.86 21.96
N SER A 488 29.69 4.27 23.08
CA SER A 488 29.08 4.59 24.38
C SER A 488 29.37 6.00 24.92
N ASN A 489 30.31 6.74 24.30
CA ASN A 489 30.68 8.10 24.72
C ASN A 489 29.77 9.18 24.06
N ILE A 490 28.99 8.83 23.04
CA ILE A 490 28.19 9.81 22.30
C ILE A 490 26.86 10.11 23.01
N CYS A 491 26.16 9.05 23.39
CA CYS A 491 24.85 9.13 24.03
C CYS A 491 24.83 8.44 25.38
N MET A 492 23.97 8.90 26.27
CA MET A 492 23.65 8.20 27.51
C MET A 492 22.98 6.86 27.18
N ASN A 493 23.26 5.83 27.99
CA ASN A 493 22.55 4.57 27.86
C ASN A 493 21.05 4.77 28.13
N PHE A 494 20.20 4.07 27.40
CA PHE A 494 18.75 4.24 27.53
C PHE A 494 18.24 3.96 28.96
N LYS A 495 18.80 2.97 29.65
CA LYS A 495 18.45 2.70 31.06
C LYS A 495 18.82 3.85 32.00
N ASP A 496 19.94 4.54 31.74
CA ASP A 496 20.32 5.70 32.53
C ASP A 496 19.40 6.89 32.25
N ILE A 497 18.93 7.05 31.02
CA ILE A 497 17.88 8.03 30.69
C ILE A 497 16.62 7.74 31.51
N LEU A 498 16.17 6.48 31.55
CA LEU A 498 14.98 6.08 32.31
C LEU A 498 15.14 6.33 33.82
N ASN A 499 16.32 6.14 34.36
CA ASN A 499 16.62 6.39 35.77
C ASN A 499 16.56 7.89 36.15
N THR A 500 16.57 8.81 35.17
CA THR A 500 16.41 10.24 35.42
C THR A 500 14.95 10.65 35.61
N PHE A 501 14.01 9.80 35.23
CA PHE A 501 12.58 10.09 35.39
C PHE A 501 12.14 9.79 36.82
N ASP A 502 11.28 10.65 37.34
CA ASP A 502 10.66 10.44 38.67
C ASP A 502 9.73 9.22 38.63
N LEU A 503 9.60 8.52 39.71
CA LEU A 503 8.81 7.29 39.82
C LEU A 503 7.33 7.47 39.43
N ASP A 504 6.77 8.68 39.56
CA ASP A 504 5.40 9.02 39.17
C ASP A 504 5.38 9.94 37.98
N ILE A 505 5.34 9.34 36.76
CA ILE A 505 5.30 10.03 35.49
C ILE A 505 4.09 10.95 35.37
N PHE A 506 2.93 10.50 35.82
CA PHE A 506 1.68 11.26 35.70
C PHE A 506 1.73 12.55 36.52
N ARG A 507 2.20 12.46 37.76
CA ARG A 507 2.39 13.63 38.61
C ARG A 507 3.45 14.58 38.07
N TYR A 508 4.50 14.03 37.45
CA TYR A 508 5.54 14.85 36.83
C TYR A 508 4.97 15.64 35.63
N VAL A 509 4.22 14.96 34.75
CA VAL A 509 3.59 15.59 33.57
C VAL A 509 2.57 16.66 34.00
N ASP A 510 1.76 16.40 35.03
CA ASP A 510 0.80 17.38 35.55
C ASP A 510 1.48 18.65 36.09
N LYS A 511 2.64 18.49 36.74
CA LYS A 511 3.36 19.62 37.36
C LYS A 511 4.22 20.38 36.38
N ASN A 512 4.91 19.69 35.49
CA ASN A 512 5.99 20.26 34.67
C ASN A 512 5.66 20.28 33.16
N GLY A 513 4.62 19.58 32.75
CA GLY A 513 4.24 19.39 31.33
C GLY A 513 5.02 18.27 30.63
N VAL A 514 4.44 17.74 29.56
CA VAL A 514 4.99 16.62 28.80
C VAL A 514 6.30 16.98 28.08
N ASN A 515 6.47 18.21 27.64
CA ASN A 515 7.69 18.64 26.95
C ASN A 515 8.92 18.56 27.86
N ASN A 516 8.78 18.98 29.12
CA ASN A 516 9.86 18.91 30.10
C ASN A 516 10.20 17.46 30.45
N PHE A 517 9.23 16.54 30.37
CA PHE A 517 9.49 15.11 30.53
C PHE A 517 10.42 14.58 29.42
N TYR A 518 10.26 15.03 28.20
CA TYR A 518 11.08 14.56 27.08
C TYR A 518 12.41 15.31 26.90
N ASP A 519 12.71 16.33 27.66
CA ASP A 519 13.91 17.18 27.49
C ASP A 519 15.22 16.39 27.44
N ILE A 520 15.36 15.36 28.27
CA ILE A 520 16.57 14.52 28.30
C ILE A 520 16.62 13.60 27.08
N LEU A 521 15.50 12.98 26.73
CA LEU A 521 15.40 12.12 25.54
C LEU A 521 15.73 12.92 24.26
N GLU A 522 15.20 14.13 24.13
CA GLU A 522 15.47 15.00 22.98
C GLU A 522 16.94 15.44 22.92
N LYS A 523 17.56 15.74 24.07
CA LYS A 523 18.99 16.08 24.13
C LYS A 523 19.87 14.92 23.70
N GLU A 524 19.56 13.70 24.13
CA GLU A 524 20.31 12.51 23.73
C GLU A 524 20.06 12.16 22.25
N TYR A 525 18.83 12.35 21.77
CA TYR A 525 18.50 12.20 20.38
C TYR A 525 19.27 13.18 19.47
N GLU A 526 19.42 14.46 19.90
CA GLU A 526 20.23 15.45 19.17
C GLU A 526 21.73 15.11 19.14
N LYS A 527 22.26 14.46 20.20
CA LYS A 527 23.63 13.93 20.16
C LYS A 527 23.74 12.79 19.17
N ALA A 528 22.77 11.86 19.17
CA ALA A 528 22.70 10.77 18.22
C ALA A 528 22.55 11.25 16.77
N GLU A 529 21.85 12.38 16.53
CA GLU A 529 21.66 13.00 15.22
C GLU A 529 22.97 13.38 14.56
N LYS A 530 23.95 13.84 15.33
CA LYS A 530 25.29 14.21 14.82
C LYS A 530 26.05 12.98 14.29
N PHE A 531 25.80 11.81 14.86
CA PHE A 531 26.48 10.56 14.47
C PHE A 531 25.69 9.79 13.40
N LEU A 532 24.39 9.65 13.59
CA LEU A 532 23.46 8.93 12.71
C LEU A 532 22.35 9.88 12.22
N PRO A 533 22.57 10.64 11.14
CA PRO A 533 21.64 11.65 10.69
C PRO A 533 20.31 11.07 10.19
N THR A 534 19.20 11.68 10.61
CA THR A 534 17.84 11.38 10.16
C THR A 534 17.09 12.65 9.74
N LYS A 535 17.56 13.84 10.11
CA LYS A 535 17.01 15.13 9.70
C LYS A 535 17.49 15.49 8.28
N PHE A 536 17.02 14.74 7.30
CA PHE A 536 17.49 14.81 5.92
C PHE A 536 17.31 16.18 5.26
N LYS A 537 16.35 17.01 5.69
CA LYS A 537 16.19 18.38 5.21
C LYS A 537 17.43 19.25 5.43
N ASN A 538 18.24 18.94 6.42
CA ASN A 538 19.49 19.66 6.67
C ASN A 538 20.55 19.43 5.57
N PHE A 539 20.37 18.39 4.76
CA PHE A 539 21.28 18.00 3.66
C PHE A 539 20.76 18.44 2.29
N GLU A 540 19.56 19.01 2.18
CA GLU A 540 18.90 19.32 0.92
C GLU A 540 19.75 20.23 -0.01
N TYR A 541 20.52 21.14 0.58
CA TYR A 541 21.37 22.10 -0.14
C TYR A 541 22.86 21.71 -0.16
N LEU A 542 23.25 20.61 0.50
CA LEU A 542 24.65 20.22 0.64
C LEU A 542 25.05 19.18 -0.40
N SER A 543 24.42 18.02 -0.36
CA SER A 543 24.73 16.88 -1.24
C SER A 543 23.50 16.02 -1.43
N LYS A 544 23.14 15.73 -2.68
CA LYS A 544 22.03 14.82 -2.99
C LYS A 544 22.26 13.43 -2.38
N GLU A 545 23.46 12.90 -2.47
CA GLU A 545 23.80 11.58 -1.95
C GLU A 545 23.62 11.52 -0.43
N GLU A 546 24.10 12.52 0.30
CA GLU A 546 23.95 12.60 1.74
C GLU A 546 22.49 12.82 2.16
N TYR A 547 21.77 13.65 1.42
CA TYR A 547 20.34 13.82 1.60
C TYR A 547 19.59 12.47 1.53
N TYR A 548 19.87 11.65 0.51
CA TYR A 548 19.21 10.36 0.38
C TYR A 548 19.64 9.36 1.44
N LYS A 549 20.91 9.34 1.84
CA LYS A 549 21.38 8.49 2.93
C LYS A 549 20.72 8.87 4.26
N ALA A 550 20.64 10.16 4.58
CA ALA A 550 19.96 10.64 5.79
C ALA A 550 18.44 10.38 5.75
N ARG A 551 17.81 10.58 4.59
CA ARG A 551 16.41 10.27 4.36
C ARG A 551 16.13 8.77 4.51
N HIS A 552 16.99 7.93 3.96
CA HIS A 552 16.91 6.49 4.13
C HIS A 552 17.05 6.08 5.59
N ASN A 553 18.00 6.64 6.34
CA ASN A 553 18.15 6.42 7.77
C ASN A 553 16.82 6.68 8.51
N PHE A 554 16.16 7.80 8.19
CA PHE A 554 14.89 8.15 8.84
C PHE A 554 13.82 7.10 8.57
N TYR A 555 13.53 6.82 7.30
CA TYR A 555 12.44 5.88 6.95
C TYR A 555 12.75 4.45 7.37
N TYR A 556 14.01 4.03 7.29
CA TYR A 556 14.41 2.71 7.75
C TYR A 556 14.20 2.55 9.26
N LEU A 557 14.71 3.48 10.06
CA LEU A 557 14.51 3.47 11.51
C LEU A 557 13.04 3.57 11.90
N TYR A 558 12.27 4.39 11.18
CA TYR A 558 10.83 4.52 11.40
C TYR A 558 10.09 3.19 11.13
N THR A 559 10.45 2.50 10.05
CA THR A 559 9.88 1.19 9.71
C THR A 559 10.24 0.13 10.77
N VAL A 560 11.49 0.11 11.23
CA VAL A 560 11.90 -0.81 12.31
C VAL A 560 11.17 -0.48 13.61
N ALA A 561 11.01 0.79 13.94
CA ALA A 561 10.26 1.22 15.13
C ALA A 561 8.77 0.85 15.06
N GLU A 562 8.15 0.96 13.88
CA GLU A 562 6.77 0.53 13.68
C GLU A 562 6.62 -1.00 13.83
N ARG A 563 7.56 -1.78 13.31
CA ARG A 563 7.59 -3.23 13.50
C ARG A 563 7.79 -3.61 14.98
N LEU A 564 8.67 -2.90 15.71
CA LEU A 564 8.85 -3.05 17.14
C LEU A 564 7.55 -2.78 17.91
N LYS A 565 6.89 -1.66 17.63
CA LYS A 565 5.59 -1.31 18.21
C LYS A 565 4.58 -2.43 18.00
N ARG A 566 4.45 -2.95 16.80
CA ARG A 566 3.52 -4.04 16.48
C ARG A 566 3.84 -5.33 17.23
N LEU A 567 5.11 -5.71 17.35
CA LEU A 567 5.48 -6.91 18.07
C LEU A 567 5.14 -6.83 19.58
N PHE A 568 5.32 -5.65 20.19
CA PHE A 568 4.97 -5.47 21.59
C PHE A 568 3.46 -5.51 21.85
N TYR A 569 2.64 -4.95 20.95
CA TYR A 569 1.21 -4.74 21.21
C TYR A 569 0.26 -5.70 20.49
N ASN A 570 0.71 -6.42 19.48
CA ASN A 570 -0.13 -7.40 18.77
C ASN A 570 -0.17 -8.78 19.44
N LYS A 571 0.79 -9.09 20.31
CA LYS A 571 0.89 -10.40 20.95
C LYS A 571 0.91 -10.23 22.47
N LEU A 572 -0.11 -10.77 23.11
CA LEU A 572 -0.18 -10.79 24.58
C LEU A 572 0.98 -11.63 25.14
N GLY A 573 1.73 -11.05 26.08
CA GLY A 573 2.82 -11.74 26.78
C GLY A 573 4.22 -11.47 26.25
N THR A 574 4.40 -10.69 25.17
CA THR A 574 5.73 -10.26 24.73
C THR A 574 6.27 -9.22 25.70
N LEU A 575 7.31 -9.57 26.43
CA LEU A 575 7.97 -8.67 27.38
C LEU A 575 9.24 -8.04 26.83
N LYS A 576 9.92 -8.73 25.91
CA LYS A 576 11.16 -8.28 25.28
C LYS A 576 11.13 -8.50 23.79
N VAL A 577 11.79 -7.63 23.05
CA VAL A 577 12.06 -7.81 21.63
C VAL A 577 13.55 -7.66 21.38
N LEU A 578 14.14 -8.70 20.81
CA LEU A 578 15.51 -8.70 20.32
C LEU A 578 15.54 -8.29 18.85
N VAL A 579 16.25 -7.23 18.52
CA VAL A 579 16.50 -6.82 17.13
C VAL A 579 17.83 -7.38 16.69
N SER A 580 17.83 -8.29 15.72
CA SER A 580 19.02 -9.02 15.26
C SER A 580 19.01 -9.21 13.75
N CYS A 581 20.22 -9.40 13.19
CA CYS A 581 20.40 -9.87 11.81
C CYS A 581 20.63 -11.40 11.73
N ASN A 582 20.59 -12.12 12.85
CA ASN A 582 20.83 -13.55 12.93
C ASN A 582 19.60 -14.30 13.44
N ASP A 583 19.25 -15.41 12.79
CA ASP A 583 18.05 -16.22 13.12
C ASP A 583 18.29 -17.23 14.26
N ASN A 584 19.54 -17.45 14.65
CA ASN A 584 19.94 -18.56 15.54
C ASN A 584 20.11 -18.16 17.01
N GLU A 585 19.39 -17.15 17.47
CA GLU A 585 19.44 -16.71 18.87
C GLU A 585 18.54 -17.60 19.77
N ILE A 586 19.06 -17.99 20.92
CA ILE A 586 18.28 -18.72 21.95
C ILE A 586 17.46 -17.70 22.71
N LEU A 587 16.14 -17.80 22.62
CA LEU A 587 15.19 -16.85 23.19
C LEU A 587 14.55 -17.41 24.47
N ASP A 588 14.27 -16.53 25.44
CA ASP A 588 13.40 -16.81 26.56
C ASP A 588 11.93 -16.85 26.12
N GLU A 589 11.06 -17.52 26.89
CA GLU A 589 9.63 -17.72 26.57
C GLU A 589 8.85 -16.43 26.25
N ASN A 590 9.25 -15.28 26.82
CA ASN A 590 8.59 -13.98 26.65
C ASN A 590 9.37 -13.02 25.74
N THR A 591 10.31 -13.53 24.97
CA THR A 591 11.14 -12.73 24.07
C THR A 591 10.79 -13.07 22.62
N GLU A 592 10.43 -12.05 21.84
CA GLU A 592 10.26 -12.12 20.39
C GLU A 592 11.53 -11.63 19.70
N ILE A 593 11.76 -12.10 18.47
CA ILE A 593 12.87 -11.62 17.65
C ILE A 593 12.34 -10.81 16.47
N LEU A 594 12.92 -9.63 16.26
CA LEU A 594 12.77 -8.85 15.07
C LEU A 594 13.97 -9.08 14.16
N ILE A 595 13.81 -9.97 13.19
CA ILE A 595 14.85 -10.28 12.23
C ILE A 595 14.92 -9.19 11.18
N LEU A 596 16.12 -8.67 10.96
CA LEU A 596 16.47 -7.76 9.88
C LEU A 596 17.41 -8.49 8.93
N GLU A 597 17.23 -8.34 7.62
CA GLU A 597 18.19 -8.90 6.64
C GLU A 597 19.61 -8.36 6.89
N LYS A 598 19.71 -7.05 7.08
CA LYS A 598 20.91 -6.34 7.52
C LYS A 598 20.52 -4.93 7.97
N TRP A 599 21.37 -4.32 8.77
CA TRP A 599 21.23 -2.90 9.05
C TRP A 599 21.66 -2.07 7.83
N LYS A 600 20.74 -1.23 7.34
CA LYS A 600 20.96 -0.37 6.18
C LYS A 600 21.03 1.10 6.61
N LEU A 601 21.99 1.44 7.45
CA LEU A 601 22.17 2.76 8.04
C LEU A 601 23.51 3.38 7.67
N SER A 602 23.55 4.70 7.56
CA SER A 602 24.77 5.47 7.26
C SER A 602 25.08 6.43 8.39
N LYS A 603 26.32 6.39 8.89
CA LYS A 603 26.82 7.28 9.93
C LYS A 603 27.64 8.41 9.34
N ASN A 604 27.72 9.52 10.06
CA ASN A 604 28.58 10.66 9.72
C ASN A 604 30.04 10.34 10.02
N THR A 605 30.90 10.62 9.07
CA THR A 605 32.37 10.50 9.17
C THR A 605 33.03 11.76 8.64
N ASN A 606 34.34 11.87 8.78
CA ASN A 606 35.10 12.97 8.21
C ASN A 606 35.03 13.06 6.68
N ASN A 607 34.61 11.98 6.01
CA ASN A 607 34.50 11.87 4.55
C ASN A 607 33.06 11.94 4.04
N GLY A 608 32.09 12.29 4.89
CA GLY A 608 30.66 12.29 4.60
C GLY A 608 29.95 11.08 5.20
N LEU A 609 28.75 10.77 4.69
CA LEU A 609 27.93 9.68 5.20
C LEU A 609 28.37 8.32 4.66
N GLU A 610 28.83 7.44 5.56
CA GLU A 610 29.29 6.10 5.22
C GLU A 610 28.37 5.02 5.83
N VAL A 611 28.16 3.93 5.07
CA VAL A 611 27.32 2.80 5.50
C VAL A 611 27.95 2.09 6.69
N ILE A 612 27.15 1.82 7.72
CA ILE A 612 27.55 1.04 8.89
C ILE A 612 27.55 -0.43 8.49
N LYS A 613 28.67 -1.12 8.70
CA LYS A 613 28.84 -2.53 8.31
C LYS A 613 28.10 -3.48 9.26
N GLU A 614 28.23 -3.24 10.56
CA GLU A 614 27.69 -4.10 11.60
C GLU A 614 27.13 -3.24 12.73
N ILE A 615 25.99 -3.63 13.27
CA ILE A 615 25.36 -3.07 14.46
C ILE A 615 25.10 -4.26 15.40
N PRO A 616 25.50 -4.18 16.67
CA PRO A 616 25.23 -5.21 17.66
C PRO A 616 23.73 -5.45 17.84
N ASN A 617 23.36 -6.64 18.30
CA ASN A 617 22.00 -6.94 18.67
C ASN A 617 21.51 -6.02 19.79
N ILE A 618 20.27 -5.56 19.70
CA ILE A 618 19.67 -4.63 20.66
C ILE A 618 18.40 -5.25 21.23
N THR A 619 18.33 -5.34 22.55
CA THR A 619 17.14 -5.83 23.25
C THR A 619 16.36 -4.69 23.85
N PHE A 620 15.05 -4.64 23.55
CA PHE A 620 14.10 -3.72 24.13
C PHE A 620 13.18 -4.44 25.11
N ASN A 621 12.87 -3.78 26.22
CA ASN A 621 11.89 -4.24 27.19
C ASN A 621 10.62 -3.39 27.05
N ILE A 622 9.45 -4.03 27.07
CA ILE A 622 8.17 -3.33 26.94
C ILE A 622 7.97 -2.27 28.03
N PHE A 623 8.34 -2.58 29.26
CA PHE A 623 8.17 -1.62 30.38
C PHE A 623 9.02 -0.36 30.21
N GLU A 624 10.21 -0.51 29.62
CA GLU A 624 11.10 0.63 29.32
C GLU A 624 10.49 1.53 28.24
N ILE A 625 9.92 0.91 27.17
CA ILE A 625 9.22 1.62 26.11
C ILE A 625 7.96 2.30 26.62
N GLU A 626 7.13 1.57 27.37
CA GLU A 626 5.89 2.10 27.94
C GLU A 626 6.13 3.28 28.89
N THR A 627 7.22 3.28 29.64
CA THR A 627 7.58 4.39 30.53
C THR A 627 7.66 5.70 29.76
N ILE A 628 8.21 5.68 28.55
CA ILE A 628 8.27 6.85 27.67
C ILE A 628 6.89 7.15 27.05
N LEU A 629 6.22 6.14 26.50
CA LEU A 629 4.96 6.36 25.77
C LEU A 629 3.79 6.78 26.66
N LYS A 630 3.77 6.33 27.91
CA LYS A 630 2.71 6.68 28.88
C LYS A 630 2.57 8.17 29.12
N ALA A 631 3.65 8.94 29.03
CA ALA A 631 3.61 10.38 29.22
C ALA A 631 2.75 11.10 28.18
N ASP A 632 2.93 10.78 26.90
CA ASP A 632 2.14 11.35 25.79
C ASP A 632 0.68 10.93 25.88
N ILE A 633 0.42 9.63 26.11
CA ILE A 633 -0.94 9.08 26.22
C ILE A 633 -1.68 9.75 27.39
N TYR A 634 -1.02 9.85 28.54
CA TYR A 634 -1.59 10.53 29.73
C TYR A 634 -1.90 12.01 29.47
N ASN A 635 -1.00 12.71 28.81
CA ASN A 635 -1.18 14.14 28.48
C ASN A 635 -2.43 14.36 27.62
N ILE A 636 -2.64 13.53 26.59
CA ILE A 636 -3.80 13.62 25.68
C ILE A 636 -5.10 13.30 26.41
N ILE A 637 -5.13 12.19 27.16
CA ILE A 637 -6.32 11.79 27.94
C ILE A 637 -6.65 12.87 28.98
N SER A 638 -5.66 13.37 29.71
CA SER A 638 -5.87 14.44 30.72
C SER A 638 -6.41 15.72 30.10
N LYS A 639 -5.91 16.11 28.91
CA LYS A 639 -6.40 17.28 28.15
C LYS A 639 -7.89 17.12 27.81
N PHE A 640 -8.29 15.95 27.32
CA PHE A 640 -9.69 15.67 26.99
C PHE A 640 -10.57 15.61 28.24
N MET A 641 -10.15 14.92 29.29
CA MET A 641 -10.92 14.84 30.54
C MET A 641 -11.15 16.21 31.19
N ARG A 642 -10.13 17.06 31.24
CA ARG A 642 -10.27 18.44 31.74
C ARG A 642 -11.28 19.24 30.92
N SER A 643 -11.27 19.06 29.58
CA SER A 643 -12.20 19.71 28.66
C SER A 643 -13.65 19.23 28.86
N ILE A 644 -13.88 17.94 29.12
CA ILE A 644 -15.19 17.37 29.44
C ILE A 644 -15.71 17.95 30.77
N LEU A 645 -14.87 17.97 31.80
CA LEU A 645 -15.24 18.46 33.14
C LEU A 645 -15.55 19.96 33.13
N SER A 646 -14.81 20.77 32.36
CA SER A 646 -15.05 22.21 32.26
C SER A 646 -16.33 22.59 31.53
N LYS A 647 -16.90 21.71 30.69
CA LYS A 647 -18.20 21.96 30.02
C LYS A 647 -19.40 21.50 30.87
N ASN A 648 -19.19 20.63 31.85
CA ASN A 648 -20.22 20.14 32.75
C ASN A 648 -20.29 20.93 34.08
N SER A 649 -19.40 21.89 34.30
CA SER A 649 -19.43 22.89 35.38
C SER A 649 -19.97 24.24 34.83
#